data_b293e01c56bfe4b8b6bc3ed8c4afdddd
#
_entry.id   b293e01c56bfe4b8b6bc3ed8c4afdddd
#
_cell.length_a   1.000
_cell.length_b   1.000
_cell.length_c   1.000
_cell.angle_alpha   90.00
_cell.angle_beta   90.00
_cell.angle_gamma   90.00
#
_symmetry.space_group_name_H-M   'P 1'
#
loop_
_entity.id
_entity.type
_entity.pdbx_description
1 polymer ?
#
loop_
_entity_poly.entity_id
_entity_poly.type
_entity_poly.pdbx_seq_one_letter_code
_entity_poly.pdbx_strand_id
1 'polypeptide(L)'
;MFNTAQPAQSLLTAQAPQAEIAAPADPTAGFTVKFTLDLKKFAGERKLVEIPNVLSVGLRQHDPLDRNRQNYPACKMPDGSVPVLEATVLLHSAEHADWKNMTIGIPLALLKKPEGQHEVVLNFSGARWTMYVDGELLDNEFPFGYPQWEKTTPWKLDGEFVTKAAIYLPAITPEKLVAKQPALAPVQYWNPPGHNSWVGDVATCFHKGRYHVFYLYDRRHHGSKFGCGAHYFEHLSTTDFKTWTEHEAATPLEEQWETIGTGTPFVFNDKLCVSYGLHTTRIYPQDKTTLPAQWAALNKNGRSDAFNRATTPGVPAGSTYAVSADGISNFKKSQIMFHPCENPSVYIDPSGKLRMMANYGSSGIWESEAIDGGWRCVSPGFPPGGDCTFFFRWGGFDYIIGGFVKLWSKPAAAPDTAYQDVVAKGLDFYDGLCVPAISEIGGGRFLMAGWVGIRGWGGNLVIRELLQFPDGRIGSKWLKEIMPETDKPATLAAKIAEATPFPTDGKPFLLTFDVQPAAAKPGKFGIAFLPASGAQAACELQVRLDERCAQFAPASLTDFAAREKSLREGGGAHAIENLIDVDKPFSVRVIVKGDAKIGGTLIDAEIAGQRTMVSYRPDLAVKNLLFRTEGVELSNVRIAPLKNQ
;
A
#
# COMPACT_ATOMS: atom_id res chain seq x y z
N MET A 1 -17.76 18.61 -9.74
CA MET A 1 -19.24 18.56 -9.53
C MET A 1 -19.74 17.19 -9.91
N PHE A 2 -20.39 16.51 -9.02
CA PHE A 2 -21.04 15.23 -9.29
C PHE A 2 -22.29 15.48 -10.14
N ASN A 3 -22.29 15.00 -11.37
CA ASN A 3 -23.44 15.10 -12.25
C ASN A 3 -24.28 13.83 -12.14
N THR A 4 -25.39 13.90 -11.38
CA THR A 4 -26.31 12.77 -11.22
C THR A 4 -27.48 12.94 -12.18
N ALA A 5 -27.56 12.13 -13.22
CA ALA A 5 -28.73 12.06 -14.11
C ALA A 5 -29.96 11.44 -13.40
N GLN A 6 -29.78 10.78 -12.26
CA GLN A 6 -30.85 10.16 -11.47
C GLN A 6 -31.54 11.22 -10.60
N PRO A 7 -32.89 11.31 -10.61
CA PRO A 7 -33.59 12.21 -9.70
C PRO A 7 -33.44 11.78 -8.24
N ALA A 8 -33.34 12.74 -7.33
CA ALA A 8 -33.35 12.47 -5.91
C ALA A 8 -34.71 11.89 -5.47
N GLN A 9 -34.68 10.87 -4.61
CA GLN A 9 -35.88 10.33 -3.98
C GLN A 9 -36.50 11.31 -2.99
N SER A 10 -35.65 12.06 -2.27
CA SER A 10 -36.08 13.09 -1.34
C SER A 10 -35.03 14.19 -1.23
N LEU A 11 -35.45 15.40 -0.96
CA LEU A 11 -34.62 16.59 -0.84
C LEU A 11 -34.96 17.35 0.44
N LEU A 12 -33.94 17.71 1.22
CA LEU A 12 -34.05 18.61 2.39
C LEU A 12 -33.29 19.92 2.14
N THR A 13 -33.72 20.97 2.79
CA THR A 13 -33.02 22.25 2.88
C THR A 13 -33.01 22.74 4.31
N ALA A 14 -32.16 23.72 4.62
CA ALA A 14 -32.17 24.34 5.95
C ALA A 14 -33.54 24.92 6.36
N GLN A 15 -34.36 25.33 5.38
CA GLN A 15 -35.73 25.85 5.62
C GLN A 15 -36.77 24.73 5.74
N ALA A 16 -36.51 23.55 5.17
CA ALA A 16 -37.32 22.34 5.26
C ALA A 16 -36.45 21.15 5.70
N PRO A 17 -36.06 21.12 7.00
CA PRO A 17 -35.02 20.22 7.48
C PRO A 17 -35.48 18.80 7.78
N GLN A 18 -36.73 18.44 7.48
CA GLN A 18 -37.31 17.11 7.74
C GLN A 18 -38.18 16.67 6.58
N ALA A 19 -38.14 15.39 6.25
CA ALA A 19 -39.03 14.71 5.31
C ALA A 19 -39.11 13.23 5.62
N GLU A 20 -39.92 12.50 4.85
CA GLU A 20 -40.02 11.06 4.88
C GLU A 20 -39.44 10.44 3.62
N ILE A 21 -38.84 9.26 3.76
CA ILE A 21 -38.30 8.44 2.69
C ILE A 21 -39.07 7.13 2.65
N ALA A 22 -39.64 6.79 1.49
CA ALA A 22 -40.17 5.45 1.28
C ALA A 22 -39.02 4.42 1.23
N ALA A 23 -39.21 3.25 1.83
CA ALA A 23 -38.23 2.16 1.75
C ALA A 23 -37.87 1.83 0.29
N PRO A 24 -36.60 1.52 0.00
CA PRO A 24 -36.23 1.05 -1.33
C PRO A 24 -36.92 -0.28 -1.64
N ALA A 25 -37.29 -0.50 -2.89
CA ALA A 25 -37.88 -1.77 -3.34
C ALA A 25 -36.92 -2.95 -3.13
N ASP A 26 -35.62 -2.70 -3.29
CA ASP A 26 -34.53 -3.63 -3.00
C ASP A 26 -33.58 -2.98 -1.98
N PRO A 27 -33.56 -3.40 -0.72
CA PRO A 27 -32.66 -2.84 0.28
C PRO A 27 -31.19 -3.17 0.03
N THR A 28 -30.87 -4.17 -0.80
CA THR A 28 -29.50 -4.53 -1.18
C THR A 28 -28.92 -3.62 -2.25
N ALA A 29 -29.75 -2.89 -2.99
CA ALA A 29 -29.34 -1.95 -4.02
C ALA A 29 -28.66 -0.68 -3.48
N GLY A 30 -28.61 -0.54 -2.15
CA GLY A 30 -27.91 0.54 -1.46
C GLY A 30 -28.56 1.92 -1.60
N PHE A 31 -27.84 2.94 -1.15
CA PHE A 31 -28.28 4.33 -1.19
C PHE A 31 -27.10 5.30 -1.34
N THR A 32 -27.38 6.50 -1.84
CA THR A 32 -26.43 7.62 -1.85
C THR A 32 -27.04 8.83 -1.15
N VAL A 33 -26.31 9.42 -0.20
CA VAL A 33 -26.68 10.71 0.41
C VAL A 33 -25.66 11.75 0.00
N LYS A 34 -26.14 12.84 -0.59
CA LYS A 34 -25.35 14.00 -0.97
C LYS A 34 -25.81 15.21 -0.19
N PHE A 35 -24.89 15.95 0.43
CA PHE A 35 -25.23 17.16 1.16
C PHE A 35 -24.15 18.24 1.06
N THR A 36 -24.55 19.49 1.27
CA THR A 36 -23.64 20.63 1.38
C THR A 36 -23.44 20.96 2.84
N LEU A 37 -22.24 20.76 3.33
CA LEU A 37 -21.81 21.09 4.68
C LEU A 37 -21.17 22.48 4.68
N ASP A 38 -21.68 23.38 5.52
CA ASP A 38 -21.04 24.67 5.81
C ASP A 38 -20.26 24.53 7.11
N LEU A 39 -19.01 24.11 6.98
CA LEU A 39 -18.14 23.82 8.11
C LEU A 39 -17.55 25.12 8.68
N LYS A 40 -18.07 25.50 9.81
CA LYS A 40 -17.55 26.60 10.64
C LYS A 40 -16.48 26.04 11.58
N LYS A 41 -15.85 26.92 12.37
CA LYS A 41 -14.95 26.50 13.43
C LYS A 41 -15.65 25.43 14.32
N PHE A 42 -14.97 24.29 14.50
CA PHE A 42 -15.49 23.21 15.33
C PHE A 42 -15.80 23.71 16.76
N ALA A 43 -17.05 23.56 17.17
CA ALA A 43 -17.57 24.01 18.47
C ALA A 43 -18.16 22.86 19.32
N GLY A 44 -17.70 21.62 19.08
CA GLY A 44 -18.16 20.41 19.75
C GLY A 44 -18.96 19.45 18.86
N GLU A 45 -19.42 18.37 19.43
CA GLU A 45 -20.15 17.33 18.73
C GLU A 45 -21.51 17.79 18.20
N ARG A 46 -21.83 17.37 16.99
CA ARG A 46 -23.09 17.68 16.30
C ARG A 46 -23.57 16.50 15.47
N LYS A 47 -24.89 16.28 15.44
CA LYS A 47 -25.53 15.43 14.43
C LYS A 47 -25.88 16.31 13.24
N LEU A 48 -25.40 15.96 12.06
CA LEU A 48 -25.59 16.74 10.82
C LEU A 48 -26.73 16.21 9.94
N VAL A 49 -26.75 14.90 9.71
CA VAL A 49 -27.79 14.19 8.96
C VAL A 49 -28.13 12.91 9.71
N GLU A 50 -29.41 12.61 9.85
CA GLU A 50 -29.89 11.40 10.52
C GLU A 50 -31.04 10.75 9.74
N ILE A 51 -30.88 9.46 9.49
CA ILE A 51 -31.92 8.54 9.01
C ILE A 51 -31.99 7.44 10.06
N PRO A 52 -32.98 7.44 10.96
CA PRO A 52 -33.05 6.48 12.06
C PRO A 52 -32.93 5.03 11.59
N ASN A 53 -32.15 4.23 12.29
CA ASN A 53 -31.82 2.84 12.00
C ASN A 53 -31.08 2.58 10.66
N VAL A 54 -30.68 3.63 9.93
CA VAL A 54 -29.99 3.52 8.64
C VAL A 54 -28.67 4.27 8.65
N LEU A 55 -28.66 5.58 8.96
CA LEU A 55 -27.51 6.45 8.81
C LEU A 55 -27.44 7.53 9.91
N SER A 56 -26.28 7.74 10.47
CA SER A 56 -25.97 8.90 11.31
C SER A 56 -24.70 9.59 10.79
N VAL A 57 -24.79 10.87 10.50
CA VAL A 57 -23.65 11.72 10.10
C VAL A 57 -23.46 12.81 11.13
N GLY A 58 -22.21 13.06 11.53
CA GLY A 58 -21.96 14.09 12.55
C GLY A 58 -20.52 14.58 12.60
N LEU A 59 -20.35 15.68 13.30
CA LEU A 59 -19.07 16.11 13.82
C LEU A 59 -18.86 15.42 15.17
N ARG A 60 -17.70 14.79 15.34
CA ARG A 60 -17.34 14.04 16.54
C ARG A 60 -15.98 14.48 17.06
N GLN A 61 -15.76 14.22 18.31
CA GLN A 61 -14.48 14.43 18.98
C GLN A 61 -13.98 13.10 19.51
N HIS A 62 -12.87 12.62 18.94
CA HIS A 62 -12.34 11.31 19.25
C HIS A 62 -11.13 11.34 20.15
N ASP A 63 -10.99 10.28 20.95
CA ASP A 63 -9.76 9.99 21.67
C ASP A 63 -8.61 9.77 20.67
N PRO A 64 -7.49 10.46 20.82
CA PRO A 64 -6.31 10.28 19.96
C PRO A 64 -5.71 8.87 20.02
N LEU A 65 -6.05 8.05 21.02
CA LEU A 65 -5.58 6.68 21.19
C LEU A 65 -6.44 5.64 20.48
N ASP A 66 -7.55 6.03 19.85
CA ASP A 66 -8.35 5.11 19.07
C ASP A 66 -7.55 4.58 17.85
N ARG A 67 -7.04 3.35 17.97
CA ARG A 67 -6.21 2.69 16.98
C ARG A 67 -6.89 2.53 15.62
N ASN A 68 -8.21 2.41 15.59
CA ASN A 68 -8.98 2.22 14.35
C ASN A 68 -9.05 3.50 13.51
N ARG A 69 -8.72 4.66 14.08
CA ARG A 69 -8.86 5.98 13.45
C ARG A 69 -7.55 6.70 13.23
N GLN A 70 -6.45 6.02 13.43
CA GLN A 70 -5.09 6.51 13.27
C GLN A 70 -4.83 7.87 13.92
N ASN A 71 -3.98 7.82 14.90
CA ASN A 71 -3.55 8.95 15.68
C ASN A 71 -2.64 9.88 14.83
N TYR A 72 -3.23 10.86 14.17
CA TYR A 72 -2.46 11.86 13.42
C TYR A 72 -2.03 12.99 14.35
N PRO A 73 -0.74 13.10 14.70
CA PRO A 73 -0.28 14.15 15.62
C PRO A 73 -0.66 15.57 15.18
N ALA A 74 -0.66 15.81 13.86
CA ALA A 74 -1.01 17.09 13.26
C ALA A 74 -2.50 17.47 13.37
N CYS A 75 -3.37 16.50 13.70
CA CYS A 75 -4.82 16.71 13.75
C CYS A 75 -5.35 16.94 15.17
N LYS A 76 -4.48 16.87 16.19
CA LYS A 76 -4.89 17.01 17.60
C LYS A 76 -5.22 18.44 17.99
N MET A 77 -6.30 18.58 18.74
CA MET A 77 -6.61 19.81 19.47
C MET A 77 -5.68 19.96 20.70
N PRO A 78 -5.65 21.13 21.35
CA PRO A 78 -4.84 21.33 22.56
C PRO A 78 -5.15 20.37 23.72
N ASP A 79 -6.38 19.87 23.80
CA ASP A 79 -6.80 18.85 24.77
C ASP A 79 -6.44 17.41 24.35
N GLY A 80 -5.79 17.26 23.21
CA GLY A 80 -5.38 15.97 22.64
C GLY A 80 -6.42 15.28 21.78
N SER A 81 -7.67 15.73 21.75
CA SER A 81 -8.73 15.14 20.94
C SER A 81 -8.57 15.43 19.45
N VAL A 82 -9.26 14.66 18.60
CA VAL A 82 -9.28 14.82 17.14
C VAL A 82 -10.70 15.09 16.66
N PRO A 83 -11.01 16.31 16.17
CA PRO A 83 -12.28 16.59 15.51
C PRO A 83 -12.38 15.85 14.17
N VAL A 84 -13.50 15.14 13.96
CA VAL A 84 -13.74 14.28 12.80
C VAL A 84 -15.12 14.54 12.22
N LEU A 85 -15.21 14.62 10.89
CA LEU A 85 -16.47 14.41 10.15
C LEU A 85 -16.66 12.90 10.01
N GLU A 86 -17.75 12.37 10.56
CA GLU A 86 -18.02 10.95 10.66
C GLU A 86 -19.37 10.58 10.09
N ALA A 87 -19.45 9.42 9.43
CA ALA A 87 -20.68 8.82 8.96
C ALA A 87 -20.72 7.34 9.35
N THR A 88 -21.79 6.96 10.04
CA THR A 88 -22.05 5.59 10.50
C THR A 88 -23.29 5.04 9.81
N VAL A 89 -23.13 3.93 9.08
CA VAL A 89 -24.25 3.13 8.58
C VAL A 89 -24.57 2.05 9.61
N LEU A 90 -25.86 1.84 9.88
CA LEU A 90 -26.34 0.77 10.75
C LEU A 90 -26.66 -0.44 9.87
N LEU A 91 -26.02 -1.58 10.19
CA LEU A 91 -26.13 -2.80 9.44
C LEU A 91 -26.87 -3.86 10.24
N HIS A 92 -27.57 -4.73 9.54
CA HIS A 92 -28.16 -5.94 10.07
C HIS A 92 -27.64 -7.12 9.26
N SER A 93 -27.02 -8.07 9.95
CA SER A 93 -26.55 -9.33 9.40
C SER A 93 -27.16 -10.46 10.20
N ALA A 94 -27.68 -11.47 9.50
CA ALA A 94 -28.20 -12.67 10.15
C ALA A 94 -27.07 -13.50 10.79
N GLU A 95 -25.87 -13.41 10.22
CA GLU A 95 -24.71 -14.19 10.62
C GLU A 95 -23.90 -13.53 11.73
N HIS A 96 -23.90 -12.18 11.79
CA HIS A 96 -23.04 -11.39 12.67
C HIS A 96 -23.81 -10.27 13.36
N ALA A 97 -24.60 -10.61 14.37
CA ALA A 97 -25.45 -9.66 15.08
C ALA A 97 -24.67 -8.51 15.76
N ASP A 98 -23.38 -8.70 16.06
CA ASP A 98 -22.53 -7.68 16.69
C ASP A 98 -21.94 -6.69 15.69
N TRP A 99 -21.96 -6.97 14.40
CA TRP A 99 -21.41 -6.11 13.33
C TRP A 99 -22.45 -5.10 12.84
N LYS A 100 -22.94 -4.27 13.74
CA LYS A 100 -24.06 -3.36 13.48
C LYS A 100 -23.67 -2.02 12.92
N ASN A 101 -22.58 -1.46 13.39
CA ASN A 101 -22.19 -0.09 13.09
C ASN A 101 -20.92 -0.09 12.25
N MET A 102 -21.00 0.42 11.03
CA MET A 102 -19.82 0.61 10.21
C MET A 102 -19.58 2.09 9.98
N THR A 103 -18.46 2.57 10.47
CA THR A 103 -18.12 3.99 10.52
C THR A 103 -16.95 4.32 9.62
N ILE A 104 -17.12 5.39 8.85
CA ILE A 104 -16.07 6.06 8.07
C ILE A 104 -15.98 7.52 8.48
N GLY A 105 -14.81 8.14 8.30
CA GLY A 105 -14.66 9.54 8.68
C GLY A 105 -13.30 10.13 8.33
N ILE A 106 -13.19 11.45 8.45
CA ILE A 106 -11.95 12.18 8.20
C ILE A 106 -11.70 13.21 9.31
N PRO A 107 -10.48 13.27 9.86
CA PRO A 107 -10.07 14.39 10.70
C PRO A 107 -10.22 15.72 9.96
N LEU A 108 -10.89 16.69 10.54
CA LEU A 108 -11.19 17.97 9.90
C LEU A 108 -9.92 18.70 9.44
N ALA A 109 -8.82 18.57 10.17
CA ALA A 109 -7.53 19.17 9.83
C ALA A 109 -6.93 18.62 8.50
N LEU A 110 -7.41 17.47 8.01
CA LEU A 110 -6.96 16.87 6.75
C LEU A 110 -7.79 17.28 5.55
N LEU A 111 -8.89 18.00 5.74
CA LEU A 111 -9.62 18.62 4.64
C LEU A 111 -8.75 19.68 3.96
N LYS A 112 -8.82 19.79 2.66
CA LYS A 112 -8.09 20.83 1.89
C LYS A 112 -8.38 22.24 2.38
N LYS A 113 -9.61 22.46 2.84
CA LYS A 113 -10.06 23.69 3.48
C LYS A 113 -10.73 23.29 4.80
N PRO A 114 -10.12 23.52 5.95
CA PRO A 114 -10.70 23.12 7.24
C PRO A 114 -12.02 23.83 7.58
N GLU A 115 -12.30 24.96 6.93
CA GLU A 115 -13.52 25.75 7.10
C GLU A 115 -14.10 26.12 5.72
N GLY A 116 -15.41 26.36 5.67
CA GLY A 116 -16.14 26.76 4.48
C GLY A 116 -17.14 25.71 3.99
N GLN A 117 -17.58 25.87 2.75
CA GLN A 117 -18.55 24.95 2.16
C GLN A 117 -17.87 23.75 1.52
N HIS A 118 -18.42 22.56 1.81
CA HIS A 118 -17.99 21.28 1.28
C HIS A 118 -19.17 20.52 0.68
N GLU A 119 -18.93 19.87 -0.44
CA GLU A 119 -19.86 18.89 -1.00
C GLU A 119 -19.48 17.50 -0.45
N VAL A 120 -20.33 16.90 0.35
CA VAL A 120 -20.13 15.56 0.93
C VAL A 120 -21.05 14.57 0.22
N VAL A 121 -20.48 13.45 -0.21
CA VAL A 121 -21.24 12.33 -0.78
C VAL A 121 -20.89 11.06 -0.01
N LEU A 122 -21.93 10.43 0.51
CA LEU A 122 -21.87 9.14 1.19
C LEU A 122 -22.56 8.11 0.30
N ASN A 123 -21.89 7.02 0.01
CA ASN A 123 -22.42 5.99 -0.89
C ASN A 123 -22.31 4.60 -0.27
N PHE A 124 -23.45 3.97 -0.07
CA PHE A 124 -23.55 2.57 0.33
C PHE A 124 -24.01 1.76 -0.88
N SER A 125 -23.09 1.05 -1.52
CA SER A 125 -23.37 0.28 -2.75
C SER A 125 -23.59 -1.22 -2.50
N GLY A 126 -23.86 -1.63 -1.28
CA GLY A 126 -23.93 -3.03 -0.88
C GLY A 126 -22.57 -3.61 -0.50
N ALA A 127 -21.61 -3.65 -1.41
CA ALA A 127 -20.26 -4.15 -1.13
C ALA A 127 -19.31 -3.10 -0.53
N ARG A 128 -19.63 -1.80 -0.64
CA ARG A 128 -18.77 -0.69 -0.16
C ARG A 128 -19.58 0.40 0.53
N TRP A 129 -18.97 0.99 1.56
CA TRP A 129 -19.40 2.20 2.22
C TRP A 129 -18.34 3.27 2.02
N THR A 130 -18.64 4.37 1.33
CA THR A 130 -17.63 5.35 0.89
C THR A 130 -18.02 6.78 1.23
N MET A 131 -17.02 7.62 1.54
CA MET A 131 -17.14 9.05 1.79
C MET A 131 -16.27 9.82 0.80
N TYR A 132 -16.91 10.72 0.05
CA TYR A 132 -16.24 11.71 -0.78
C TYR A 132 -16.50 13.09 -0.21
N VAL A 133 -15.49 13.94 -0.20
CA VAL A 133 -15.62 15.36 0.09
C VAL A 133 -14.97 16.16 -1.03
N ASP A 134 -15.70 17.10 -1.60
CA ASP A 134 -15.26 17.94 -2.73
C ASP A 134 -14.75 17.13 -3.94
N GLY A 135 -15.31 15.94 -4.14
CA GLY A 135 -14.97 15.05 -5.24
C GLY A 135 -13.81 14.10 -4.96
N GLU A 136 -13.21 14.13 -3.77
CA GLU A 136 -12.13 13.21 -3.41
C GLU A 136 -12.63 12.09 -2.51
N LEU A 137 -12.17 10.85 -2.77
CA LEU A 137 -12.39 9.72 -1.88
C LEU A 137 -11.53 9.90 -0.63
N LEU A 138 -12.16 10.17 0.51
CA LEU A 138 -11.45 10.40 1.75
C LEU A 138 -11.42 9.18 2.67
N ASP A 139 -12.49 8.40 2.66
CA ASP A 139 -12.55 7.17 3.46
C ASP A 139 -13.52 6.16 2.86
N ASN A 140 -13.30 4.88 3.11
CA ASN A 140 -14.22 3.80 2.75
C ASN A 140 -14.09 2.60 3.68
N GLU A 141 -15.16 1.80 3.72
CA GLU A 141 -15.26 0.52 4.43
C GLU A 141 -16.02 -0.51 3.60
N PHE A 142 -16.00 -1.74 4.08
CA PHE A 142 -16.60 -2.88 3.40
C PHE A 142 -17.63 -3.53 4.33
N PRO A 143 -18.92 -3.27 4.10
CA PRO A 143 -20.00 -3.70 4.99
C PRO A 143 -20.19 -5.22 4.96
N PHE A 144 -20.78 -5.74 6.04
CA PHE A 144 -21.37 -7.06 6.11
C PHE A 144 -22.77 -6.95 6.70
N GLY A 145 -23.78 -7.13 5.85
CA GLY A 145 -25.18 -6.86 6.14
C GLY A 145 -25.71 -5.61 5.42
N TYR A 146 -26.95 -5.28 5.66
CA TYR A 146 -27.66 -4.20 5.01
C TYR A 146 -28.45 -3.37 6.01
N PRO A 147 -28.73 -2.07 5.73
CA PRO A 147 -29.63 -1.27 6.54
C PRO A 147 -31.05 -1.84 6.50
N GLN A 148 -31.74 -1.79 7.63
CA GLN A 148 -33.17 -2.13 7.70
C GLN A 148 -34.01 -0.85 7.59
N TRP A 149 -34.77 -0.77 6.52
CA TRP A 149 -35.67 0.34 6.25
C TRP A 149 -37.07 0.03 6.81
N GLU A 150 -37.66 1.02 7.46
CA GLU A 150 -39.10 0.99 7.73
C GLU A 150 -39.86 1.35 6.45
N LYS A 151 -41.16 0.99 6.34
CA LYS A 151 -41.99 1.30 5.17
C LYS A 151 -41.90 2.78 4.78
N THR A 152 -41.83 3.64 5.78
CA THR A 152 -41.57 5.08 5.67
C THR A 152 -40.62 5.46 6.78
N THR A 153 -39.48 6.03 6.45
CA THR A 153 -38.42 6.40 7.40
C THR A 153 -38.28 7.93 7.42
N PRO A 154 -38.40 8.57 8.60
CA PRO A 154 -38.13 9.99 8.70
C PRO A 154 -36.63 10.26 8.53
N TRP A 155 -36.26 11.37 7.92
CA TRP A 155 -34.89 11.85 7.93
C TRP A 155 -34.83 13.35 8.19
N LYS A 156 -33.72 13.80 8.75
CA LYS A 156 -33.54 15.19 9.16
C LYS A 156 -32.10 15.65 9.00
N LEU A 157 -31.94 16.96 8.88
CA LEU A 157 -30.63 17.63 8.87
C LEU A 157 -30.56 18.74 9.94
N ASP A 158 -29.33 19.07 10.34
CA ASP A 158 -29.04 20.26 11.13
C ASP A 158 -28.89 21.46 10.17
N GLY A 159 -29.93 22.27 10.06
CA GLY A 159 -29.97 23.43 9.16
C GLY A 159 -28.98 24.55 9.48
N GLU A 160 -28.29 24.50 10.62
CA GLU A 160 -27.20 25.42 10.94
C GLU A 160 -25.91 25.09 10.17
N PHE A 161 -25.65 23.80 9.93
CA PHE A 161 -24.43 23.31 9.28
C PHE A 161 -24.68 22.70 7.90
N VAL A 162 -25.87 22.19 7.63
CA VAL A 162 -26.21 21.56 6.36
C VAL A 162 -27.24 22.39 5.62
N THR A 163 -26.84 22.99 4.52
CA THR A 163 -27.74 23.89 3.76
C THR A 163 -28.68 23.13 2.85
N LYS A 164 -28.27 21.96 2.36
CA LYS A 164 -29.04 21.10 1.45
C LYS A 164 -28.59 19.66 1.57
N ALA A 165 -29.53 18.72 1.55
CA ALA A 165 -29.26 17.28 1.46
C ALA A 165 -30.22 16.59 0.50
N ALA A 166 -29.73 15.59 -0.23
CA ALA A 166 -30.50 14.76 -1.15
C ALA A 166 -30.17 13.28 -0.95
N ILE A 167 -31.18 12.41 -1.00
CA ILE A 167 -31.01 10.96 -1.00
C ILE A 167 -31.44 10.36 -2.34
N TYR A 168 -30.68 9.39 -2.80
CA TYR A 168 -30.90 8.65 -4.04
C TYR A 168 -31.03 7.16 -3.72
N LEU A 169 -32.04 6.53 -4.26
CA LEU A 169 -32.36 5.12 -4.16
C LEU A 169 -32.67 4.58 -5.57
N PRO A 170 -32.01 3.53 -6.06
CA PRO A 170 -30.85 2.84 -5.49
C PRO A 170 -29.59 3.72 -5.41
N ALA A 171 -28.50 3.18 -4.90
CA ALA A 171 -27.20 3.83 -4.87
C ALA A 171 -26.74 4.26 -6.28
N ILE A 172 -26.07 5.41 -6.34
CA ILE A 172 -25.41 5.87 -7.56
C ILE A 172 -24.11 5.07 -7.73
N THR A 173 -23.84 4.57 -8.93
CA THR A 173 -22.61 3.81 -9.18
C THR A 173 -21.38 4.70 -8.95
N PRO A 174 -20.32 4.17 -8.30
CA PRO A 174 -19.12 4.96 -7.96
C PRO A 174 -18.50 5.69 -9.16
N GLU A 175 -18.50 5.11 -10.34
CA GLU A 175 -17.93 5.68 -11.58
C GLU A 175 -18.65 6.97 -12.01
N LYS A 176 -19.92 7.14 -11.58
CA LYS A 176 -20.69 8.37 -11.81
C LYS A 176 -20.47 9.41 -10.71
N LEU A 177 -19.90 9.02 -9.58
CA LEU A 177 -19.65 9.91 -8.45
C LEU A 177 -18.34 10.67 -8.54
N VAL A 178 -17.34 10.09 -9.18
CA VAL A 178 -15.99 10.67 -9.27
C VAL A 178 -15.53 10.65 -10.72
N ALA A 179 -15.18 11.83 -11.26
CA ALA A 179 -14.38 11.87 -12.46
C ALA A 179 -13.01 11.22 -12.13
N LYS A 180 -12.56 10.25 -12.96
CA LYS A 180 -11.23 9.67 -12.79
C LYS A 180 -10.20 10.79 -12.72
N GLN A 181 -9.31 10.72 -11.75
CA GLN A 181 -8.24 11.68 -11.60
C GLN A 181 -7.40 11.69 -12.88
N PRO A 182 -6.96 12.87 -13.34
CA PRO A 182 -5.98 12.95 -14.41
C PRO A 182 -4.70 12.23 -13.99
N ALA A 183 -3.83 11.98 -14.95
CA ALA A 183 -2.56 11.32 -14.75
C ALA A 183 -1.85 11.71 -13.45
N LEU A 184 -1.42 10.71 -12.68
CA LEU A 184 -0.64 10.91 -11.47
C LEU A 184 0.81 11.22 -11.83
N ALA A 185 1.44 12.10 -11.09
CA ALA A 185 2.89 12.33 -11.15
C ALA A 185 3.36 13.07 -9.88
N PRO A 186 4.48 12.69 -9.27
CA PRO A 186 5.19 11.42 -9.39
C PRO A 186 4.59 10.33 -8.46
N VAL A 187 4.90 9.05 -8.73
CA VAL A 187 4.47 7.92 -7.88
C VAL A 187 5.52 7.46 -6.87
N GLN A 188 6.73 8.01 -6.89
CA GLN A 188 7.73 7.69 -5.89
C GLN A 188 7.29 8.22 -4.52
N TYR A 189 7.21 7.34 -3.54
CA TYR A 189 6.64 7.59 -2.20
C TYR A 189 5.15 7.96 -2.19
N TRP A 190 4.43 7.55 -3.23
CA TRP A 190 3.00 7.78 -3.35
C TRP A 190 2.19 6.77 -2.52
N ASN A 191 1.02 7.17 -2.11
CA ASN A 191 -0.03 6.32 -1.54
C ASN A 191 -1.39 6.70 -2.13
N PRO A 192 -2.37 5.78 -2.12
CA PRO A 192 -3.71 6.02 -2.63
C PRO A 192 -4.40 7.21 -1.96
N PRO A 193 -5.41 7.82 -2.61
CA PRO A 193 -6.19 8.90 -2.03
C PRO A 193 -6.87 8.50 -0.71
N GLY A 194 -6.97 9.47 0.19
CA GLY A 194 -7.53 9.29 1.53
C GLY A 194 -6.47 9.41 2.62
N HIS A 195 -6.92 9.38 3.86
CA HIS A 195 -6.03 9.65 4.98
C HIS A 195 -5.43 8.38 5.62
N ASN A 196 -6.03 7.23 5.40
CA ASN A 196 -5.70 5.94 6.03
C ASN A 196 -5.60 4.82 5.00
N SER A 197 -5.26 5.16 3.75
CA SER A 197 -5.12 4.25 2.63
C SER A 197 -3.65 4.04 2.28
N TRP A 198 -3.30 2.79 1.96
CA TRP A 198 -1.93 2.37 1.78
C TRP A 198 -1.77 1.50 0.55
N VAL A 199 -0.59 1.52 -0.02
CA VAL A 199 -0.11 0.51 -0.95
C VAL A 199 0.31 -0.70 -0.13
N GLY A 200 -0.35 -1.82 -0.33
CA GLY A 200 0.05 -3.13 0.18
C GLY A 200 0.82 -3.91 -0.88
N ASP A 201 0.79 -5.22 -0.79
CA ASP A 201 1.57 -6.12 -1.62
C ASP A 201 1.55 -5.73 -3.09
N VAL A 202 2.74 -5.51 -3.64
CA VAL A 202 2.91 -5.03 -5.02
C VAL A 202 3.19 -6.20 -5.95
N ALA A 203 2.58 -6.15 -7.13
CA ALA A 203 2.84 -7.07 -8.21
C ALA A 203 3.00 -6.31 -9.53
N THR A 204 3.99 -6.64 -10.34
CA THR A 204 4.32 -5.86 -11.53
C THR A 204 4.49 -6.72 -12.77
N CYS A 205 4.26 -6.14 -13.94
CA CYS A 205 4.66 -6.71 -15.21
C CYS A 205 4.88 -5.62 -16.27
N PHE A 206 5.57 -5.99 -17.35
CA PHE A 206 5.69 -5.17 -18.52
C PHE A 206 4.96 -5.83 -19.69
N HIS A 207 3.94 -5.16 -20.22
CA HIS A 207 3.13 -5.69 -21.30
C HIS A 207 2.69 -4.58 -22.26
N LYS A 208 2.69 -4.84 -23.55
CA LYS A 208 2.32 -3.86 -24.60
C LYS A 208 3.01 -2.49 -24.46
N GLY A 209 4.32 -2.50 -24.15
CA GLY A 209 5.10 -1.27 -24.00
C GLY A 209 4.77 -0.45 -22.74
N ARG A 210 4.12 -1.05 -21.77
CA ARG A 210 3.61 -0.40 -20.57
C ARG A 210 4.07 -1.15 -19.34
N TYR A 211 4.57 -0.44 -18.33
CA TYR A 211 4.85 -0.98 -17.01
C TYR A 211 3.59 -0.88 -16.17
N HIS A 212 3.13 -2.02 -15.69
CA HIS A 212 1.94 -2.16 -14.85
C HIS A 212 2.35 -2.40 -13.41
N VAL A 213 1.71 -1.71 -12.49
CA VAL A 213 1.82 -1.91 -11.05
C VAL A 213 0.44 -2.22 -10.51
N PHE A 214 0.28 -3.42 -9.99
CA PHE A 214 -0.87 -3.84 -9.21
C PHE A 214 -0.46 -3.79 -7.75
N TYR A 215 -1.33 -3.32 -6.88
CA TYR A 215 -1.06 -3.30 -5.46
C TYR A 215 -2.32 -3.64 -4.67
N LEU A 216 -2.16 -4.36 -3.58
CA LEU A 216 -3.26 -4.58 -2.67
C LEU A 216 -3.59 -3.25 -1.98
N TYR A 217 -4.77 -2.75 -2.28
CA TYR A 217 -5.29 -1.58 -1.61
C TYR A 217 -5.77 -1.98 -0.22
N ASP A 218 -5.33 -1.25 0.79
CA ASP A 218 -5.78 -1.43 2.16
C ASP A 218 -6.09 -0.10 2.83
N ARG A 219 -6.96 -0.19 3.81
CA ARG A 219 -7.20 0.86 4.78
C ARG A 219 -7.03 0.32 6.19
N ARG A 220 -6.60 1.19 7.10
CA ARG A 220 -6.54 0.90 8.53
C ARG A 220 -5.63 -0.29 8.88
N HIS A 221 -4.58 -0.57 8.09
CA HIS A 221 -3.62 -1.64 8.37
C HIS A 221 -4.31 -2.97 8.72
N HIS A 222 -5.05 -3.54 7.79
CA HIS A 222 -5.93 -4.71 7.96
C HIS A 222 -7.11 -4.49 8.91
N GLY A 223 -7.36 -3.28 9.38
CA GLY A 223 -8.47 -2.99 10.29
C GLY A 223 -9.84 -2.89 9.62
N SER A 224 -9.90 -2.81 8.29
CA SER A 224 -11.15 -2.77 7.53
C SER A 224 -11.99 -4.03 7.68
N LYS A 225 -13.30 -3.94 7.39
CA LYS A 225 -14.23 -5.07 7.40
C LYS A 225 -14.29 -5.75 8.77
N PHE A 226 -14.49 -4.95 9.83
CA PHE A 226 -14.50 -5.44 11.21
C PHE A 226 -13.20 -6.17 11.63
N GLY A 227 -12.06 -5.79 11.06
CA GLY A 227 -10.75 -6.40 11.33
C GLY A 227 -10.47 -7.67 10.54
N CYS A 228 -11.29 -8.00 9.55
CA CYS A 228 -11.05 -9.16 8.67
C CYS A 228 -10.11 -8.83 7.50
N GLY A 229 -9.79 -7.55 7.30
CA GLY A 229 -9.13 -7.05 6.12
C GLY A 229 -10.04 -7.03 4.88
N ALA A 230 -9.87 -6.05 4.03
CA ALA A 230 -10.63 -5.94 2.80
C ALA A 230 -9.68 -5.48 1.70
N HIS A 231 -8.89 -6.42 1.20
CA HIS A 231 -7.90 -6.16 0.17
C HIS A 231 -8.45 -6.47 -1.21
N TYR A 232 -7.96 -5.74 -2.21
CA TYR A 232 -8.18 -6.00 -3.62
C TYR A 232 -7.08 -5.31 -4.43
N PHE A 233 -6.81 -5.78 -5.62
CA PHE A 233 -5.82 -5.16 -6.48
C PHE A 233 -6.36 -3.91 -7.17
N GLU A 234 -5.77 -2.77 -6.82
CA GLU A 234 -5.78 -1.56 -7.63
C GLU A 234 -4.72 -1.62 -8.71
N HIS A 235 -4.80 -0.74 -9.71
CA HIS A 235 -3.96 -0.83 -10.88
C HIS A 235 -3.47 0.54 -11.37
N LEU A 236 -2.15 0.68 -11.46
CA LEU A 236 -1.47 1.80 -12.10
C LEU A 236 -0.70 1.33 -13.33
N SER A 237 -0.50 2.18 -14.31
CA SER A 237 0.43 1.90 -15.39
C SER A 237 1.07 3.16 -15.98
N THR A 238 2.23 2.97 -16.65
CA THR A 238 2.97 4.03 -17.31
C THR A 238 3.66 3.52 -18.58
N THR A 239 3.92 4.43 -19.52
CA THR A 239 4.77 4.17 -20.69
C THR A 239 6.08 4.93 -20.66
N ASP A 240 6.20 5.93 -19.77
CA ASP A 240 7.34 6.87 -19.74
C ASP A 240 7.93 7.07 -18.33
N PHE A 241 7.33 6.43 -17.31
CA PHE A 241 7.65 6.56 -15.88
C PHE A 241 7.44 7.98 -15.30
N LYS A 242 7.05 8.95 -16.09
CA LYS A 242 6.78 10.33 -15.66
C LYS A 242 5.30 10.55 -15.41
N THR A 243 4.48 10.00 -16.29
CA THR A 243 3.02 10.11 -16.25
C THR A 243 2.42 8.73 -15.99
N TRP A 244 1.57 8.66 -14.98
CA TRP A 244 0.94 7.41 -14.58
C TRP A 244 -0.57 7.48 -14.76
N THR A 245 -1.14 6.41 -15.25
CA THR A 245 -2.59 6.25 -15.36
C THR A 245 -3.08 5.38 -14.22
N GLU A 246 -4.04 5.88 -13.46
CA GLU A 246 -4.82 5.10 -12.53
C GLU A 246 -5.98 4.44 -13.28
N HIS A 247 -6.06 3.13 -13.23
CA HIS A 247 -7.12 2.34 -13.86
C HIS A 247 -8.19 1.96 -12.83
N GLU A 248 -9.26 1.34 -13.30
CA GLU A 248 -10.19 0.64 -12.42
C GLU A 248 -9.48 -0.52 -11.74
N ALA A 249 -9.95 -0.86 -10.52
CA ALA A 249 -9.40 -1.98 -9.76
C ALA A 249 -9.42 -3.27 -10.60
N ALA A 250 -8.31 -4.01 -10.58
CA ALA A 250 -8.21 -5.26 -11.33
C ALA A 250 -9.07 -6.38 -10.70
N THR A 251 -9.23 -6.36 -9.37
CA THR A 251 -10.00 -7.36 -8.65
C THR A 251 -10.92 -6.72 -7.60
N PRO A 252 -11.88 -5.85 -8.00
CA PRO A 252 -12.73 -5.15 -7.05
C PRO A 252 -13.51 -6.14 -6.19
N LEU A 253 -13.76 -5.77 -4.92
CA LEU A 253 -14.70 -6.50 -4.08
C LEU A 253 -16.12 -6.17 -4.56
N GLU A 254 -16.80 -7.16 -5.09
CA GLU A 254 -18.17 -7.07 -5.64
C GLU A 254 -19.19 -7.61 -4.66
N GLU A 255 -18.77 -8.58 -3.84
CA GLU A 255 -19.60 -9.25 -2.84
C GLU A 255 -19.08 -9.00 -1.44
N GLN A 256 -19.99 -8.93 -0.48
CA GLN A 256 -19.64 -8.65 0.92
C GLN A 256 -18.71 -9.70 1.54
N TRP A 257 -18.78 -10.94 1.07
CA TRP A 257 -17.96 -12.03 1.60
C TRP A 257 -16.53 -12.07 1.05
N GLU A 258 -16.24 -11.39 -0.04
CA GLU A 258 -14.91 -11.42 -0.67
C GLU A 258 -13.85 -10.72 0.17
N THR A 259 -12.69 -11.35 0.27
CA THR A 259 -11.42 -10.78 0.71
C THR A 259 -10.34 -11.37 -0.17
N ILE A 260 -9.45 -10.54 -0.71
CA ILE A 260 -8.47 -10.95 -1.71
C ILE A 260 -7.07 -10.89 -1.10
N GLY A 261 -6.30 -11.94 -1.29
CA GLY A 261 -4.88 -11.99 -0.96
C GLY A 261 -4.00 -11.68 -2.18
N THR A 262 -2.71 -11.74 -1.97
CA THR A 262 -1.68 -11.48 -2.99
C THR A 262 -1.73 -12.51 -4.13
N GLY A 263 -1.15 -12.11 -5.25
CA GLY A 263 -0.90 -12.91 -6.43
C GLY A 263 0.01 -12.16 -7.39
N THR A 264 0.09 -12.59 -8.63
CA THR A 264 1.00 -12.02 -9.62
C THR A 264 0.33 -11.77 -10.96
N PRO A 265 0.70 -10.70 -11.69
CA PRO A 265 0.34 -10.55 -13.08
C PRO A 265 1.22 -11.46 -13.95
N PHE A 266 0.62 -11.99 -15.01
CA PHE A 266 1.31 -12.80 -16.01
C PHE A 266 0.59 -12.67 -17.35
N VAL A 267 1.32 -12.96 -18.45
CA VAL A 267 0.75 -12.95 -19.80
C VAL A 267 0.66 -14.39 -20.29
N PHE A 268 -0.56 -14.84 -20.54
CA PHE A 268 -0.82 -16.18 -21.03
C PHE A 268 -1.75 -16.14 -22.25
N ASN A 269 -1.33 -16.76 -23.36
CA ASN A 269 -2.04 -16.72 -24.63
C ASN A 269 -2.41 -15.28 -25.05
N ASP A 270 -1.44 -14.39 -24.98
CA ASP A 270 -1.58 -12.95 -25.31
C ASP A 270 -2.56 -12.14 -24.45
N LYS A 271 -3.02 -12.72 -23.35
CA LYS A 271 -3.91 -12.08 -22.39
C LYS A 271 -3.15 -11.69 -21.13
N LEU A 272 -3.32 -10.44 -20.70
CA LEU A 272 -2.85 -10.02 -19.40
C LEU A 272 -3.80 -10.55 -18.32
N CYS A 273 -3.26 -11.34 -17.40
CA CYS A 273 -3.96 -11.94 -16.29
C CYS A 273 -3.34 -11.48 -14.97
N VAL A 274 -4.13 -11.51 -13.89
CA VAL A 274 -3.67 -11.31 -12.51
C VAL A 274 -4.20 -12.46 -11.67
N SER A 275 -3.32 -13.30 -11.13
CA SER A 275 -3.72 -14.32 -10.14
C SER A 275 -3.96 -13.68 -8.78
N TYR A 276 -4.77 -14.27 -7.94
CA TYR A 276 -5.00 -13.83 -6.57
C TYR A 276 -5.56 -14.95 -5.69
N GLY A 277 -5.28 -14.87 -4.40
CA GLY A 277 -5.95 -15.68 -3.40
C GLY A 277 -7.33 -15.12 -3.04
N LEU A 278 -8.35 -15.94 -3.00
CA LEU A 278 -9.69 -15.57 -2.55
C LEU A 278 -9.94 -16.16 -1.17
N HIS A 279 -10.27 -15.31 -0.22
CA HIS A 279 -10.48 -15.67 1.18
C HIS A 279 -11.88 -15.33 1.63
N THR A 280 -12.38 -16.17 2.56
CA THR A 280 -13.68 -15.96 3.19
C THR A 280 -13.61 -16.22 4.70
N THR A 281 -12.42 -16.35 5.24
CA THR A 281 -12.10 -17.04 6.49
C THR A 281 -12.69 -16.48 7.77
N ARG A 282 -13.12 -15.24 7.81
CA ARG A 282 -13.62 -14.62 9.05
C ARG A 282 -15.06 -14.13 8.98
N ILE A 283 -15.65 -14.13 7.78
CA ILE A 283 -16.94 -13.51 7.52
C ILE A 283 -18.05 -14.56 7.44
N TYR A 284 -17.67 -15.82 7.22
CA TYR A 284 -18.62 -16.89 6.95
C TYR A 284 -19.16 -17.52 8.21
N PRO A 285 -20.49 -17.80 8.22
CA PRO A 285 -21.04 -18.73 9.19
C PRO A 285 -20.36 -20.09 9.03
N GLN A 286 -20.12 -20.77 10.14
CA GLN A 286 -19.57 -22.13 10.17
C GLN A 286 -20.48 -23.15 9.47
N ASP A 287 -21.70 -22.75 9.12
CA ASP A 287 -22.68 -23.57 8.44
C ASP A 287 -22.49 -23.52 6.91
N LYS A 288 -22.00 -24.64 6.37
CA LYS A 288 -21.77 -24.85 4.94
C LYS A 288 -23.03 -24.76 4.07
N THR A 289 -24.23 -24.82 4.67
CA THR A 289 -25.49 -24.79 3.92
C THR A 289 -25.88 -23.40 3.44
N THR A 290 -25.24 -22.36 3.98
CA THR A 290 -25.52 -20.95 3.67
C THR A 290 -24.48 -20.29 2.77
N LEU A 291 -23.59 -21.05 2.14
CA LEU A 291 -22.63 -20.53 1.18
C LEU A 291 -23.34 -19.78 0.05
N PRO A 292 -22.87 -18.57 -0.34
CA PRO A 292 -23.49 -17.81 -1.41
C PRO A 292 -23.62 -18.60 -2.71
N ALA A 293 -24.59 -18.23 -3.51
CA ALA A 293 -24.83 -18.85 -4.82
C ALA A 293 -23.60 -18.79 -5.74
N GLN A 294 -22.79 -17.75 -5.62
CA GLN A 294 -21.51 -17.64 -6.33
C GLN A 294 -20.51 -18.70 -5.93
N TRP A 295 -20.40 -19.01 -4.64
CA TRP A 295 -19.55 -20.09 -4.18
C TRP A 295 -20.01 -21.44 -4.69
N ALA A 296 -21.31 -21.67 -4.71
CA ALA A 296 -21.89 -22.87 -5.34
C ALA A 296 -21.58 -22.92 -6.84
N ALA A 297 -21.53 -21.77 -7.53
CA ALA A 297 -21.17 -21.69 -8.94
C ALA A 297 -19.68 -21.99 -9.17
N LEU A 298 -18.78 -21.48 -8.32
CA LEU A 298 -17.35 -21.78 -8.33
C LEU A 298 -17.08 -23.28 -8.09
N ASN A 299 -17.92 -23.93 -7.32
CA ASN A 299 -17.81 -25.36 -7.01
C ASN A 299 -18.40 -26.30 -8.07
N LYS A 300 -19.13 -25.82 -9.06
CA LYS A 300 -19.78 -26.66 -10.09
C LYS A 300 -18.84 -27.57 -10.88
N ASN A 301 -17.55 -27.25 -10.91
CA ASN A 301 -16.55 -28.00 -11.68
C ASN A 301 -15.86 -29.11 -10.86
N GLY A 302 -16.38 -29.53 -9.73
CA GLY A 302 -15.83 -30.64 -8.95
C GLY A 302 -14.50 -30.38 -8.25
N ARG A 303 -14.09 -29.11 -8.18
CA ARG A 303 -12.83 -28.68 -7.56
C ARG A 303 -12.95 -28.32 -6.08
N SER A 304 -14.14 -28.37 -5.54
CA SER A 304 -14.48 -28.03 -4.14
C SER A 304 -13.65 -28.76 -3.10
N ASP A 305 -13.31 -30.01 -3.35
CA ASP A 305 -12.54 -30.82 -2.40
C ASP A 305 -11.11 -30.33 -2.21
N ALA A 306 -10.52 -29.70 -3.21
CA ALA A 306 -9.19 -29.12 -3.14
C ALA A 306 -9.19 -27.84 -2.28
N PHE A 307 -10.24 -27.04 -2.33
CA PHE A 307 -10.40 -25.79 -1.58
C PHE A 307 -10.64 -25.99 -0.09
N ASN A 308 -11.35 -27.04 0.27
CA ASN A 308 -11.71 -27.33 1.65
C ASN A 308 -10.54 -27.76 2.54
N ARG A 309 -9.33 -27.94 1.96
CA ARG A 309 -8.18 -28.48 2.71
C ARG A 309 -7.13 -27.44 3.09
N ALA A 310 -7.18 -26.24 2.51
CA ALA A 310 -5.99 -25.39 2.52
C ALA A 310 -5.82 -24.50 3.76
N THR A 311 -6.90 -24.16 4.51
CA THR A 311 -6.78 -23.19 5.61
C THR A 311 -7.50 -23.64 6.88
N THR A 312 -8.66 -23.12 7.20
CA THR A 312 -9.43 -23.55 8.36
C THR A 312 -10.45 -24.59 7.90
N PRO A 313 -10.62 -25.72 8.59
CA PRO A 313 -11.62 -26.70 8.22
C PRO A 313 -13.00 -26.06 8.05
N GLY A 314 -13.56 -26.17 6.85
CA GLY A 314 -14.89 -25.65 6.55
C GLY A 314 -14.95 -24.25 5.97
N VAL A 315 -13.80 -23.56 5.80
CA VAL A 315 -13.76 -22.21 5.22
C VAL A 315 -13.17 -22.26 3.82
N PRO A 316 -13.87 -21.70 2.81
CA PRO A 316 -13.36 -21.66 1.45
C PRO A 316 -12.22 -20.65 1.31
N ALA A 317 -11.11 -21.12 0.78
CA ALA A 317 -10.02 -20.29 0.30
C ALA A 317 -9.40 -20.96 -0.93
N GLY A 318 -8.84 -20.18 -1.83
CA GLY A 318 -8.22 -20.76 -2.99
C GLY A 318 -7.69 -19.72 -3.95
N SER A 319 -7.16 -20.20 -5.07
CA SER A 319 -6.54 -19.40 -6.10
C SER A 319 -7.46 -19.23 -7.29
N THR A 320 -7.55 -18.02 -7.78
CA THR A 320 -8.24 -17.69 -9.01
C THR A 320 -7.47 -16.59 -9.77
N TYR A 321 -8.08 -16.00 -10.79
CA TYR A 321 -7.43 -14.96 -11.57
C TYR A 321 -8.47 -14.00 -12.18
N ALA A 322 -8.02 -12.84 -12.58
CA ALA A 322 -8.75 -11.91 -13.42
C ALA A 322 -8.05 -11.76 -14.76
N VAL A 323 -8.80 -11.49 -15.82
CA VAL A 323 -8.30 -11.35 -17.20
C VAL A 323 -8.67 -9.96 -17.71
N SER A 324 -7.69 -9.25 -18.26
CA SER A 324 -7.91 -7.98 -18.93
C SER A 324 -8.61 -8.21 -20.28
N ALA A 325 -9.69 -7.46 -20.52
CA ALA A 325 -10.44 -7.53 -21.77
C ALA A 325 -9.74 -6.84 -22.93
N ASP A 326 -8.95 -5.79 -22.67
CA ASP A 326 -8.23 -4.98 -23.66
C ASP A 326 -6.70 -5.23 -23.66
N GLY A 327 -6.22 -6.07 -22.73
CA GLY A 327 -4.81 -6.35 -22.50
C GLY A 327 -4.05 -5.25 -21.78
N ILE A 328 -4.75 -4.27 -21.19
CA ILE A 328 -4.19 -3.15 -20.43
C ILE A 328 -4.92 -2.97 -19.11
N SER A 329 -6.25 -2.97 -19.14
CA SER A 329 -7.15 -2.67 -18.03
C SER A 329 -8.43 -3.49 -18.15
N ASN A 330 -9.55 -3.02 -17.61
CA ASN A 330 -10.88 -3.66 -17.77
C ASN A 330 -10.87 -5.15 -17.41
N PHE A 331 -10.36 -5.47 -16.23
CA PHE A 331 -10.25 -6.84 -15.76
C PHE A 331 -11.62 -7.42 -15.42
N LYS A 332 -11.79 -8.70 -15.77
CA LYS A 332 -12.93 -9.51 -15.34
C LYS A 332 -12.45 -10.66 -14.49
N LYS A 333 -12.99 -10.79 -13.30
CA LYS A 333 -12.69 -11.90 -12.39
C LYS A 333 -13.15 -13.22 -12.98
N SER A 334 -12.29 -14.23 -12.95
CA SER A 334 -12.66 -15.60 -13.30
C SER A 334 -13.54 -16.19 -12.18
N GLN A 335 -14.51 -16.98 -12.57
CA GLN A 335 -15.30 -17.79 -11.63
C GLN A 335 -14.70 -19.19 -11.42
N ILE A 336 -13.50 -19.42 -11.95
CA ILE A 336 -12.84 -20.72 -11.88
C ILE A 336 -11.73 -20.65 -10.85
N MET A 337 -11.84 -21.50 -9.85
CA MET A 337 -10.80 -21.73 -8.87
C MET A 337 -9.91 -22.86 -9.37
N PHE A 338 -8.60 -22.66 -9.39
CA PHE A 338 -7.69 -23.63 -10.01
C PHE A 338 -6.74 -24.34 -9.03
N HIS A 339 -6.46 -23.77 -7.88
CA HIS A 339 -5.58 -24.39 -6.89
C HIS A 339 -5.89 -23.88 -5.46
N PRO A 340 -5.80 -24.73 -4.42
CA PRO A 340 -6.04 -24.33 -3.04
C PRO A 340 -4.79 -23.67 -2.42
N CYS A 341 -4.51 -22.45 -2.82
CA CYS A 341 -3.35 -21.67 -2.36
C CYS A 341 -3.81 -20.27 -1.97
N GLU A 342 -3.20 -19.69 -0.96
CA GLU A 342 -3.55 -18.36 -0.49
C GLU A 342 -3.00 -17.26 -1.38
N ASN A 343 -1.72 -17.32 -1.73
CA ASN A 343 -1.01 -16.31 -2.52
C ASN A 343 -0.39 -16.96 -3.76
N PRO A 344 -1.17 -17.19 -4.84
CA PRO A 344 -0.71 -17.90 -6.03
C PRO A 344 0.22 -17.01 -6.87
N SER A 345 1.51 -17.29 -6.86
CA SER A 345 2.49 -16.60 -7.69
C SER A 345 2.61 -17.30 -9.03
N VAL A 346 1.74 -16.95 -9.98
CA VAL A 346 1.71 -17.53 -11.33
C VAL A 346 2.69 -16.79 -12.23
N TYR A 347 3.43 -17.54 -13.03
CA TYR A 347 4.39 -16.99 -13.99
C TYR A 347 4.54 -17.92 -15.21
N ILE A 348 5.04 -17.36 -16.32
CA ILE A 348 5.43 -18.16 -17.48
C ILE A 348 6.94 -18.36 -17.39
N ASP A 349 7.36 -19.62 -17.38
CA ASP A 349 8.78 -19.92 -17.39
C ASP A 349 9.39 -19.66 -18.78
N PRO A 350 10.71 -19.59 -18.90
CA PRO A 350 11.36 -19.32 -20.19
C PRO A 350 11.16 -20.40 -21.26
N SER A 351 10.64 -21.58 -20.90
CA SER A 351 10.22 -22.61 -21.88
C SER A 351 8.78 -22.39 -22.36
N GLY A 352 8.09 -21.36 -21.86
CA GLY A 352 6.71 -21.05 -22.21
C GLY A 352 5.65 -21.78 -21.37
N LYS A 353 6.06 -22.52 -20.36
CA LYS A 353 5.16 -23.24 -19.47
C LYS A 353 4.56 -22.35 -18.39
N LEU A 354 3.31 -22.60 -18.10
CA LEU A 354 2.60 -21.98 -16.99
C LEU A 354 3.03 -22.63 -15.68
N ARG A 355 3.61 -21.83 -14.77
CA ARG A 355 4.06 -22.27 -13.45
C ARG A 355 3.44 -21.43 -12.36
N MET A 356 3.37 -21.98 -11.15
CA MET A 356 2.87 -21.32 -9.96
C MET A 356 3.71 -21.73 -8.75
N MET A 357 4.14 -20.76 -7.99
CA MET A 357 4.61 -21.00 -6.63
C MET A 357 3.41 -20.89 -5.70
N ALA A 358 3.14 -21.98 -5.00
CA ALA A 358 2.04 -22.07 -4.05
C ALA A 358 2.58 -22.10 -2.62
N ASN A 359 1.89 -21.38 -1.73
CA ASN A 359 2.17 -21.33 -0.29
C ASN A 359 1.03 -21.96 0.49
N TYR A 360 1.24 -22.20 1.77
CA TYR A 360 0.24 -22.76 2.71
C TYR A 360 -0.43 -24.06 2.25
N GLY A 361 -0.19 -25.13 2.96
CA GLY A 361 -0.82 -26.44 2.77
C GLY A 361 -0.47 -27.20 1.47
N SER A 362 -0.06 -26.48 0.43
CA SER A 362 0.30 -27.05 -0.88
C SER A 362 1.66 -26.50 -1.37
N SER A 363 2.56 -26.12 -0.44
CA SER A 363 3.83 -25.49 -0.78
C SER A 363 4.61 -26.24 -1.85
N GLY A 364 5.03 -25.52 -2.88
CA GLY A 364 5.80 -26.10 -3.98
C GLY A 364 5.72 -25.27 -5.24
N ILE A 365 6.50 -25.68 -6.24
CA ILE A 365 6.37 -25.22 -7.63
C ILE A 365 5.45 -26.19 -8.37
N TRP A 366 4.43 -25.63 -8.96
CA TRP A 366 3.40 -26.34 -9.74
C TRP A 366 3.51 -25.95 -11.21
N GLU A 367 3.09 -26.84 -12.11
CA GLU A 367 3.14 -26.67 -13.56
C GLU A 367 1.81 -27.08 -14.18
N SER A 368 1.36 -26.38 -15.23
CA SER A 368 0.18 -26.74 -16.00
C SER A 368 0.28 -26.27 -17.45
N GLU A 369 -0.49 -26.90 -18.33
CA GLU A 369 -0.71 -26.48 -19.73
C GLU A 369 -1.91 -25.50 -19.85
N ALA A 370 -2.76 -25.42 -18.80
CA ALA A 370 -3.93 -24.56 -18.77
C ALA A 370 -4.07 -23.88 -17.42
N ILE A 371 -4.50 -22.61 -17.41
CA ILE A 371 -4.61 -21.83 -16.17
C ILE A 371 -5.66 -22.43 -15.21
N ASP A 372 -6.74 -22.96 -15.74
CA ASP A 372 -7.91 -23.41 -14.97
C ASP A 372 -7.92 -24.90 -14.67
N GLY A 373 -6.81 -25.60 -14.84
CA GLY A 373 -6.71 -27.02 -14.49
C GLY A 373 -5.38 -27.69 -14.84
N GLY A 374 -5.29 -28.98 -14.52
CA GLY A 374 -4.13 -29.79 -14.85
C GLY A 374 -2.85 -29.49 -14.05
N TRP A 375 -2.96 -28.73 -12.98
CA TRP A 375 -1.83 -28.38 -12.13
C TRP A 375 -1.22 -29.61 -11.45
N ARG A 376 0.07 -29.81 -11.61
CA ARG A 376 0.85 -30.86 -10.94
C ARG A 376 2.05 -30.28 -10.23
N CYS A 377 2.32 -30.75 -9.02
CA CYS A 377 3.49 -30.33 -8.26
C CYS A 377 4.77 -30.95 -8.88
N VAL A 378 5.73 -30.11 -9.27
CA VAL A 378 7.01 -30.52 -9.83
C VAL A 378 8.17 -30.34 -8.87
N SER A 379 8.02 -29.48 -7.85
CA SER A 379 9.01 -29.27 -6.79
C SER A 379 8.30 -29.05 -5.44
N PRO A 380 7.97 -30.14 -4.71
CA PRO A 380 7.26 -30.02 -3.46
C PRO A 380 8.09 -29.34 -2.37
N GLY A 381 7.44 -28.54 -1.50
CA GLY A 381 8.09 -27.87 -0.36
C GLY A 381 9.00 -26.69 -0.72
N PHE A 382 9.01 -26.24 -1.98
CA PHE A 382 9.81 -25.11 -2.42
C PHE A 382 8.92 -23.97 -2.96
N PRO A 383 9.22 -22.68 -2.72
CA PRO A 383 10.28 -22.18 -1.82
C PRO A 383 9.92 -22.38 -0.34
N PRO A 384 10.88 -22.81 0.50
CA PRO A 384 10.59 -23.08 1.90
C PRO A 384 10.29 -21.79 2.68
N GLY A 385 9.09 -21.69 3.23
CA GLY A 385 8.64 -20.51 3.98
C GLY A 385 8.58 -19.22 3.14
N GLY A 386 8.50 -19.36 1.81
CA GLY A 386 8.28 -18.23 0.91
C GLY A 386 6.81 -17.83 0.95
N ASP A 387 6.56 -16.54 1.10
CA ASP A 387 5.24 -15.93 1.00
C ASP A 387 5.30 -14.80 -0.03
N CYS A 388 4.21 -14.54 -0.74
CA CYS A 388 4.11 -13.47 -1.73
C CYS A 388 5.32 -13.46 -2.69
N THR A 389 5.64 -14.62 -3.25
CA THR A 389 6.84 -14.82 -4.05
C THR A 389 6.70 -14.26 -5.46
N PHE A 390 7.83 -13.89 -6.07
CA PHE A 390 7.89 -13.39 -7.44
C PHE A 390 9.09 -14.00 -8.18
N PHE A 391 8.86 -14.54 -9.37
CA PHE A 391 9.90 -15.13 -10.21
C PHE A 391 10.39 -14.13 -11.25
N PHE A 392 11.71 -14.12 -11.51
CA PHE A 392 12.29 -13.44 -12.66
C PHE A 392 13.57 -14.16 -13.12
N ARG A 393 13.92 -14.00 -14.41
CA ARG A 393 15.17 -14.49 -14.99
C ARG A 393 16.01 -13.32 -15.45
N TRP A 394 17.30 -13.32 -15.11
CA TRP A 394 18.23 -12.29 -15.52
C TRP A 394 19.67 -12.80 -15.63
N GLY A 395 20.39 -12.44 -16.72
CA GLY A 395 21.82 -12.64 -16.88
C GLY A 395 22.29 -14.09 -16.68
N GLY A 396 21.49 -15.08 -17.07
CA GLY A 396 21.82 -16.51 -16.91
C GLY A 396 21.47 -17.10 -15.54
N PHE A 397 20.73 -16.38 -14.70
CA PHE A 397 20.24 -16.82 -13.41
C PHE A 397 18.72 -16.77 -13.33
N ASP A 398 18.14 -17.71 -12.60
CA ASP A 398 16.76 -17.67 -12.14
C ASP A 398 16.73 -17.22 -10.69
N TYR A 399 15.77 -16.35 -10.40
CA TYR A 399 15.56 -15.77 -9.07
C TYR A 399 14.12 -15.95 -8.63
N ILE A 400 13.95 -16.11 -7.33
CA ILE A 400 12.66 -16.01 -6.64
C ILE A 400 12.84 -15.06 -5.47
N ILE A 401 12.09 -13.95 -5.46
CA ILE A 401 12.04 -13.04 -4.32
C ILE A 401 10.78 -13.34 -3.51
N GLY A 402 10.89 -13.37 -2.20
CA GLY A 402 9.77 -13.55 -1.27
C GLY A 402 9.39 -12.26 -0.56
N GLY A 403 8.27 -12.29 0.14
CA GLY A 403 7.66 -11.11 0.77
C GLY A 403 8.54 -10.35 1.75
N PHE A 404 9.36 -11.06 2.51
CA PHE A 404 10.24 -10.48 3.53
C PHE A 404 11.61 -11.15 3.49
N VAL A 405 12.64 -10.39 3.17
CA VAL A 405 14.07 -10.79 3.27
C VAL A 405 14.36 -12.18 2.71
N LYS A 406 13.68 -12.60 1.66
CA LYS A 406 13.87 -13.90 1.02
C LYS A 406 14.25 -13.73 -0.43
N LEU A 407 15.40 -14.23 -0.80
CA LEU A 407 15.84 -14.28 -2.19
C LEU A 407 16.54 -15.62 -2.43
N TRP A 408 16.03 -16.36 -3.40
CA TRP A 408 16.67 -17.59 -3.89
C TRP A 408 17.19 -17.37 -5.30
N SER A 409 18.33 -17.96 -5.61
CA SER A 409 18.86 -17.95 -6.96
C SER A 409 19.48 -19.29 -7.36
N LYS A 410 19.51 -19.55 -8.66
CA LYS A 410 20.23 -20.66 -9.29
C LYS A 410 20.72 -20.26 -10.67
N PRO A 411 21.76 -20.93 -11.24
CA PRO A 411 22.00 -20.86 -12.67
C PRO A 411 20.76 -21.30 -13.45
N ALA A 412 20.41 -20.58 -14.51
CA ALA A 412 19.18 -20.83 -15.27
C ALA A 412 19.07 -22.25 -15.84
N ALA A 413 20.21 -22.85 -16.21
CA ALA A 413 20.26 -24.22 -16.72
C ALA A 413 20.17 -25.31 -15.63
N ALA A 414 20.29 -24.94 -14.35
CA ALA A 414 20.24 -25.89 -13.25
C ALA A 414 18.79 -26.29 -12.90
N PRO A 415 18.56 -27.50 -12.33
CA PRO A 415 17.22 -27.91 -11.89
C PRO A 415 16.73 -27.06 -10.72
N ASP A 416 15.40 -27.07 -10.46
CA ASP A 416 14.79 -26.27 -9.39
C ASP A 416 15.34 -26.63 -7.99
N THR A 417 15.82 -27.87 -7.79
CA THR A 417 16.50 -28.29 -6.56
C THR A 417 17.83 -27.58 -6.29
N ALA A 418 18.37 -26.86 -7.28
CA ALA A 418 19.63 -26.11 -7.16
C ALA A 418 19.45 -24.67 -6.63
N TYR A 419 18.23 -24.20 -6.41
CA TYR A 419 18.01 -22.91 -5.77
C TYR A 419 18.68 -22.83 -4.40
N GLN A 420 19.29 -21.69 -4.14
CA GLN A 420 20.00 -21.42 -2.89
C GLN A 420 19.49 -20.11 -2.30
N ASP A 421 19.26 -20.13 -1.00
CA ASP A 421 18.93 -18.90 -0.25
C ASP A 421 20.17 -17.99 -0.21
N VAL A 422 20.11 -16.88 -0.96
CA VAL A 422 21.24 -15.95 -1.05
C VAL A 422 21.37 -15.10 0.20
N VAL A 423 20.28 -14.83 0.91
CA VAL A 423 20.30 -14.08 2.17
C VAL A 423 20.98 -14.89 3.27
N ALA A 424 20.69 -16.20 3.35
CA ALA A 424 21.34 -17.09 4.29
C ALA A 424 22.87 -17.21 4.07
N LYS A 425 23.33 -16.92 2.84
CA LYS A 425 24.77 -16.87 2.51
C LYS A 425 25.42 -15.51 2.80
N GLY A 426 24.71 -14.55 3.38
CA GLY A 426 25.20 -13.19 3.59
C GLY A 426 25.29 -12.36 2.30
N LEU A 427 24.62 -12.77 1.23
CA LEU A 427 24.51 -12.02 -0.04
C LEU A 427 23.21 -11.21 -0.05
N ASP A 428 22.98 -10.48 1.03
CA ASP A 428 21.78 -9.70 1.24
C ASP A 428 21.56 -8.67 0.12
N PHE A 429 20.33 -8.60 -0.34
CA PHE A 429 19.88 -7.65 -1.36
C PHE A 429 18.88 -6.65 -0.83
N TYR A 430 18.23 -6.96 0.25
CA TYR A 430 17.05 -6.28 0.75
C TYR A 430 17.30 -4.82 1.16
N ASP A 431 16.41 -3.91 0.77
CA ASP A 431 16.59 -2.46 0.95
C ASP A 431 15.54 -1.82 1.88
N GLY A 432 14.67 -2.60 2.50
CA GLY A 432 13.59 -2.13 3.38
C GLY A 432 12.20 -2.12 2.73
N LEU A 433 12.06 -2.58 1.48
CA LEU A 433 10.75 -2.72 0.84
C LEU A 433 10.08 -4.02 1.27
N CYS A 434 8.79 -3.92 1.57
CA CYS A 434 7.96 -5.07 1.83
C CYS A 434 7.33 -5.59 0.54
N VAL A 435 7.17 -6.91 0.44
CA VAL A 435 6.54 -7.63 -0.67
C VAL A 435 6.90 -7.03 -2.04
N PRO A 436 8.20 -7.04 -2.39
CA PRO A 436 8.64 -6.47 -3.66
C PRO A 436 8.36 -7.39 -4.84
N ALA A 437 8.00 -6.80 -5.98
CA ALA A 437 7.88 -7.47 -7.27
C ALA A 437 8.93 -6.95 -8.24
N ILE A 438 9.45 -7.83 -9.11
CA ILE A 438 10.52 -7.49 -10.05
C ILE A 438 10.08 -7.83 -11.47
N SER A 439 10.24 -6.87 -12.40
CA SER A 439 9.91 -7.06 -13.81
C SER A 439 10.97 -6.48 -14.72
N GLU A 440 11.26 -7.19 -15.82
CA GLU A 440 11.98 -6.63 -16.95
C GLU A 440 11.07 -5.64 -17.70
N ILE A 441 11.61 -4.45 -18.03
CA ILE A 441 10.89 -3.40 -18.76
C ILE A 441 11.40 -3.21 -20.19
N GLY A 442 12.14 -4.20 -20.71
CA GLY A 442 12.80 -4.15 -22.00
C GLY A 442 14.23 -3.61 -21.93
N GLY A 443 15.03 -3.99 -22.93
CA GLY A 443 16.44 -3.56 -23.02
C GLY A 443 17.34 -4.09 -21.91
N GLY A 444 16.97 -5.16 -21.23
CA GLY A 444 17.71 -5.73 -20.10
C GLY A 444 17.63 -4.90 -18.82
N ARG A 445 16.73 -3.93 -18.73
CA ARG A 445 16.45 -3.15 -17.52
C ARG A 445 15.42 -3.87 -16.65
N PHE A 446 15.70 -3.98 -15.38
CA PHE A 446 14.79 -4.57 -14.38
C PHE A 446 14.41 -3.54 -13.33
N LEU A 447 13.13 -3.50 -13.00
CA LEU A 447 12.60 -2.68 -11.91
C LEU A 447 12.08 -3.56 -10.79
N MET A 448 12.28 -3.10 -9.58
CA MET A 448 11.67 -3.60 -8.37
C MET A 448 10.70 -2.57 -7.82
N ALA A 449 9.48 -2.95 -7.53
CA ALA A 449 8.50 -2.13 -6.83
C ALA A 449 8.03 -2.83 -5.57
N GLY A 450 7.85 -2.08 -4.50
CA GLY A 450 7.36 -2.56 -3.21
C GLY A 450 6.85 -1.39 -2.38
N TRP A 451 6.56 -1.62 -1.12
CA TRP A 451 6.09 -0.56 -0.22
C TRP A 451 6.98 -0.43 1.01
N VAL A 452 7.10 0.78 1.51
CA VAL A 452 7.73 1.06 2.81
C VAL A 452 6.64 1.25 3.85
N GLY A 453 6.67 0.45 4.93
CA GLY A 453 5.65 0.45 5.96
C GLY A 453 5.50 1.79 6.67
N ILE A 454 4.26 2.25 6.79
CA ILE A 454 3.89 3.49 7.47
C ILE A 454 3.01 3.16 8.67
N ARG A 455 3.60 3.06 9.85
CA ARG A 455 2.91 2.76 11.13
C ARG A 455 2.18 1.41 11.20
N GLY A 456 2.40 0.50 10.26
CA GLY A 456 1.77 -0.81 10.20
C GLY A 456 1.91 -1.47 8.84
N TRP A 457 1.01 -2.36 8.52
CA TRP A 457 0.97 -3.02 7.21
C TRP A 457 0.52 -2.04 6.13
N GLY A 458 1.19 -2.09 4.98
CA GLY A 458 1.01 -1.13 3.89
C GLY A 458 1.76 0.19 4.12
N GLY A 459 1.91 0.95 3.07
CA GLY A 459 2.63 2.22 3.12
C GLY A 459 2.77 2.90 1.77
N ASN A 460 3.92 3.52 1.55
CA ASN A 460 4.18 4.27 0.33
C ASN A 460 4.84 3.41 -0.74
N LEU A 461 4.40 3.55 -1.97
CA LEU A 461 5.01 2.89 -3.14
C LEU A 461 6.43 3.41 -3.35
N VAL A 462 7.36 2.48 -3.52
CA VAL A 462 8.76 2.76 -3.86
C VAL A 462 9.17 1.90 -5.03
N ILE A 463 9.79 2.50 -6.04
CA ILE A 463 10.29 1.81 -7.23
C ILE A 463 11.80 2.03 -7.34
N ARG A 464 12.52 0.94 -7.69
CA ARG A 464 13.97 0.89 -7.87
C ARG A 464 14.33 0.39 -9.27
N GLU A 465 15.43 0.85 -9.82
CA GLU A 465 16.10 0.19 -10.92
C GLU A 465 17.14 -0.77 -10.34
N LEU A 466 17.18 -2.00 -10.87
CA LEU A 466 18.09 -3.04 -10.39
C LEU A 466 19.38 -3.07 -11.20
N LEU A 467 20.41 -3.62 -10.59
CA LEU A 467 21.71 -3.93 -11.17
C LEU A 467 22.00 -5.41 -10.93
N GLN A 468 22.59 -6.09 -11.90
CA GLN A 468 23.13 -7.43 -11.71
C GLN A 468 24.65 -7.39 -11.81
N PHE A 469 25.33 -7.96 -10.82
CA PHE A 469 26.77 -8.14 -10.83
C PHE A 469 27.14 -9.44 -11.56
N PRO A 470 28.40 -9.58 -12.06
CA PRO A 470 28.81 -10.76 -12.85
C PRO A 470 28.62 -12.11 -12.15
N ASP A 471 28.61 -12.13 -10.83
CA ASP A 471 28.41 -13.33 -10.00
C ASP A 471 26.93 -13.63 -9.71
N GLY A 472 26.02 -12.89 -10.30
CA GLY A 472 24.58 -13.03 -10.11
C GLY A 472 24.01 -12.32 -8.88
N ARG A 473 24.81 -11.61 -8.09
CA ARG A 473 24.28 -10.74 -7.02
C ARG A 473 23.48 -9.60 -7.63
N ILE A 474 22.49 -9.14 -6.88
CA ILE A 474 21.62 -8.04 -7.28
C ILE A 474 21.95 -6.81 -6.43
N GLY A 475 21.98 -5.66 -7.07
CA GLY A 475 22.01 -4.34 -6.45
C GLY A 475 20.79 -3.52 -6.85
N SER A 476 20.65 -2.35 -6.25
CA SER A 476 19.56 -1.42 -6.54
C SER A 476 20.03 0.02 -6.58
N LYS A 477 19.42 0.82 -7.42
CA LYS A 477 19.60 2.27 -7.50
C LYS A 477 18.27 2.97 -7.68
N TRP A 478 18.23 4.27 -7.47
CA TRP A 478 17.05 5.06 -7.73
C TRP A 478 16.68 5.05 -9.22
N LEU A 479 15.40 4.87 -9.53
CA LEU A 479 14.89 5.03 -10.88
C LEU A 479 14.81 6.52 -11.22
N LYS A 480 15.70 6.97 -12.07
CA LYS A 480 15.92 8.40 -12.38
C LYS A 480 14.65 9.12 -12.82
N GLU A 481 13.81 8.45 -13.61
CA GLU A 481 12.63 9.02 -14.26
C GLU A 481 11.54 9.45 -13.27
N ILE A 482 11.50 8.86 -12.06
CA ILE A 482 10.47 9.14 -11.04
C ILE A 482 10.99 9.86 -9.80
N MET A 483 12.28 10.19 -9.78
CA MET A 483 12.83 10.90 -8.61
C MET A 483 12.22 12.29 -8.47
N PRO A 484 11.93 12.72 -7.24
CA PRO A 484 11.41 14.07 -7.00
C PRO A 484 12.32 15.14 -7.58
N GLU A 485 11.73 16.17 -8.19
CA GLU A 485 12.48 17.36 -8.62
C GLU A 485 12.97 18.15 -7.41
N THR A 486 14.10 18.81 -7.57
CA THR A 486 14.71 19.65 -6.53
C THR A 486 14.88 21.09 -7.00
N ASP A 487 14.96 22.00 -6.03
CA ASP A 487 15.47 23.34 -6.25
C ASP A 487 16.99 23.32 -6.43
N LYS A 488 17.57 24.51 -6.68
CA LYS A 488 19.02 24.66 -6.80
C LYS A 488 19.71 24.22 -5.50
N PRO A 489 20.70 23.31 -5.57
CA PRO A 489 21.43 22.86 -4.38
C PRO A 489 22.20 23.98 -3.71
N ALA A 490 22.19 24.00 -2.39
CA ALA A 490 23.08 24.81 -1.56
C ALA A 490 24.22 23.95 -1.02
N THR A 491 25.44 24.48 -0.98
CA THR A 491 26.59 23.84 -0.36
C THR A 491 26.48 23.98 1.17
N LEU A 492 26.43 22.85 1.89
CA LEU A 492 26.53 22.84 3.36
C LEU A 492 27.99 22.89 3.80
N ALA A 493 28.83 22.07 3.17
CA ALA A 493 30.28 22.05 3.42
C ALA A 493 31.05 21.59 2.19
N ALA A 494 32.21 22.18 1.98
CA ALA A 494 33.16 21.71 0.96
C ALA A 494 33.79 20.35 1.39
N LYS A 495 34.03 20.19 2.71
CA LYS A 495 34.68 19.04 3.30
C LYS A 495 34.24 18.83 4.76
N ILE A 496 34.07 17.57 5.16
CA ILE A 496 33.83 17.16 6.55
C ILE A 496 34.80 16.02 6.87
N ALA A 497 35.58 16.19 7.96
CA ALA A 497 36.53 15.21 8.45
C ALA A 497 36.33 14.88 9.95
N GLU A 498 35.37 15.55 10.60
CA GLU A 498 35.03 15.36 12.02
C GLU A 498 33.54 15.60 12.26
N ALA A 499 33.05 15.38 13.48
CA ALA A 499 31.67 15.59 13.83
C ALA A 499 31.22 17.04 13.57
N THR A 500 30.26 17.21 12.65
CA THR A 500 29.81 18.54 12.20
C THR A 500 28.27 18.60 12.14
N PRO A 501 27.63 19.47 12.92
CA PRO A 501 26.18 19.67 12.89
C PRO A 501 25.76 20.68 11.81
N PHE A 502 24.57 20.43 11.21
CA PHE A 502 23.92 21.36 10.29
C PHE A 502 22.43 21.46 10.60
N PRO A 503 21.90 22.67 10.86
CA PRO A 503 20.46 22.88 10.98
C PRO A 503 19.76 22.70 9.62
N THR A 504 18.53 22.23 9.64
CA THR A 504 17.62 22.19 8.48
C THR A 504 16.37 23.03 8.78
N ASP A 505 15.67 23.47 7.74
CA ASP A 505 14.39 24.17 7.90
C ASP A 505 13.21 23.21 8.17
N GLY A 506 13.46 21.90 8.14
CA GLY A 506 12.47 20.84 8.36
C GLY A 506 11.58 20.55 7.15
N LYS A 507 11.83 21.20 6.00
CA LYS A 507 11.20 20.85 4.73
C LYS A 507 11.83 19.59 4.13
N PRO A 508 11.13 18.87 3.23
CA PRO A 508 11.73 17.77 2.48
C PRO A 508 12.93 18.21 1.65
N PHE A 509 13.99 17.40 1.63
CA PHE A 509 15.21 17.71 0.90
C PHE A 509 15.93 16.47 0.36
N LEU A 510 16.77 16.71 -0.64
CA LEU A 510 17.82 15.80 -1.12
C LEU A 510 19.17 16.26 -0.56
N LEU A 511 19.85 15.35 0.14
CA LEU A 511 21.24 15.50 0.57
C LEU A 511 22.14 14.71 -0.39
N THR A 512 23.26 15.30 -0.82
CA THR A 512 24.27 14.63 -1.67
C THR A 512 25.67 14.94 -1.17
N PHE A 513 26.56 13.96 -1.24
CA PHE A 513 27.97 14.15 -0.91
C PHE A 513 28.83 13.04 -1.52
N ASP A 514 30.12 13.31 -1.64
CA ASP A 514 31.13 12.35 -2.07
C ASP A 514 31.88 11.80 -0.87
N VAL A 515 32.23 10.52 -0.93
CA VAL A 515 32.99 9.80 0.10
C VAL A 515 34.36 9.46 -0.45
N GLN A 516 35.41 9.86 0.28
CA GLN A 516 36.80 9.53 0.00
C GLN A 516 37.32 8.62 1.13
N PRO A 517 37.44 7.31 0.89
CA PRO A 517 38.06 6.40 1.85
C PRO A 517 39.52 6.72 2.09
N ALA A 518 40.03 6.51 3.32
CA ALA A 518 41.45 6.62 3.59
C ALA A 518 42.20 5.41 2.96
N ALA A 519 43.37 5.72 2.34
CA ALA A 519 44.14 4.70 1.61
C ALA A 519 44.67 3.56 2.50
N ALA A 520 44.94 3.83 3.79
CA ALA A 520 45.56 2.85 4.70
C ALA A 520 44.55 1.89 5.33
N LYS A 521 43.31 2.33 5.58
CA LYS A 521 42.25 1.55 6.18
C LYS A 521 40.90 2.15 5.81
N PRO A 522 40.02 1.40 5.13
CA PRO A 522 38.64 1.84 4.93
C PRO A 522 38.01 2.15 6.28
N GLY A 523 37.34 3.28 6.37
CA GLY A 523 36.77 3.76 7.61
C GLY A 523 35.26 3.60 7.65
N LYS A 524 34.59 4.50 8.35
CA LYS A 524 33.15 4.55 8.49
C LYS A 524 32.64 5.99 8.61
N PHE A 525 31.39 6.19 8.29
CA PHE A 525 30.71 7.47 8.52
C PHE A 525 29.26 7.24 8.94
N GLY A 526 28.71 8.24 9.61
CA GLY A 526 27.33 8.29 10.02
C GLY A 526 26.69 9.63 9.74
N ILE A 527 25.41 9.62 9.41
CA ILE A 527 24.58 10.81 9.29
C ILE A 527 23.38 10.63 10.21
N ALA A 528 23.36 11.36 11.32
CA ALA A 528 22.25 11.36 12.24
C ALA A 528 21.21 12.40 11.82
N PHE A 529 19.97 11.99 11.77
CA PHE A 529 18.78 12.79 11.52
C PHE A 529 18.13 13.10 12.87
N LEU A 530 18.15 14.36 13.28
CA LEU A 530 17.84 14.78 14.63
C LEU A 530 16.60 15.68 14.68
N PRO A 531 15.74 15.57 15.70
CA PRO A 531 14.70 16.55 15.99
C PRO A 531 15.29 17.87 16.53
N ALA A 532 14.44 18.88 16.75
CA ALA A 532 14.84 20.17 17.26
C ALA A 532 15.42 20.11 18.68
N SER A 533 14.87 19.24 19.53
CA SER A 533 15.30 19.03 20.92
C SER A 533 14.95 17.61 21.39
N GLY A 534 15.84 17.01 22.19
CA GLY A 534 15.63 15.70 22.80
C GLY A 534 16.05 14.51 21.91
N ALA A 535 16.56 13.46 22.54
CA ALA A 535 17.19 12.32 21.87
C ALA A 535 16.24 11.16 21.48
N GLN A 536 14.93 11.29 21.68
CA GLN A 536 14.04 10.12 21.64
C GLN A 536 13.61 9.66 20.25
N ALA A 537 13.74 10.47 19.21
CA ALA A 537 13.27 10.14 17.87
C ALA A 537 14.34 10.34 16.80
N ALA A 538 15.58 10.06 17.09
CA ALA A 538 16.66 10.17 16.13
C ALA A 538 16.87 8.86 15.34
N CYS A 539 17.44 8.97 14.15
CA CYS A 539 17.86 7.86 13.31
C CYS A 539 19.21 8.20 12.71
N GLU A 540 20.08 7.25 12.53
CA GLU A 540 21.38 7.43 11.89
C GLU A 540 21.58 6.45 10.75
N LEU A 541 21.85 6.97 9.55
CA LEU A 541 22.43 6.17 8.47
C LEU A 541 23.92 5.98 8.78
N GLN A 542 24.32 4.76 9.02
CA GLN A 542 25.70 4.35 9.27
C GLN A 542 26.23 3.54 8.09
N VAL A 543 27.40 3.87 7.58
CA VAL A 543 28.09 3.12 6.53
C VAL A 543 29.49 2.75 7.00
N ARG A 544 29.78 1.44 6.98
CA ARG A 544 31.05 0.85 7.40
C ARG A 544 31.74 0.24 6.19
N LEU A 545 32.80 0.88 5.73
CA LEU A 545 33.50 0.50 4.51
C LEU A 545 34.38 -0.75 4.73
N ASP A 546 34.92 -0.89 5.92
CA ASP A 546 35.72 -2.06 6.34
C ASP A 546 34.88 -3.34 6.42
N GLU A 547 33.61 -3.23 6.82
CA GLU A 547 32.66 -4.33 6.87
C GLU A 547 31.79 -4.45 5.61
N ARG A 548 31.93 -3.49 4.68
CA ARG A 548 31.12 -3.40 3.44
C ARG A 548 29.61 -3.46 3.71
N CYS A 549 29.15 -2.74 4.72
CA CYS A 549 27.75 -2.71 5.11
C CYS A 549 27.25 -1.29 5.41
N ALA A 550 25.93 -1.15 5.38
CA ALA A 550 25.25 0.04 5.86
C ALA A 550 24.01 -0.34 6.67
N GLN A 551 23.59 0.54 7.58
CA GLN A 551 22.39 0.34 8.38
C GLN A 551 21.71 1.66 8.75
N PHE A 552 20.42 1.60 9.02
CA PHE A 552 19.72 2.61 9.79
C PHE A 552 19.71 2.18 11.25
N ALA A 553 20.47 2.88 12.09
CA ALA A 553 20.56 2.59 13.52
C ALA A 553 19.55 3.42 14.32
N PRO A 554 19.03 2.90 15.44
CA PRO A 554 18.42 3.74 16.46
C PRO A 554 19.45 4.72 17.02
N ALA A 555 18.98 5.80 17.59
CA ALA A 555 19.79 6.95 17.96
C ALA A 555 20.74 6.71 19.15
N SER A 556 21.76 5.94 19.01
CA SER A 556 22.96 6.11 19.83
C SER A 556 23.99 6.84 18.99
N LEU A 557 24.18 8.12 19.25
CA LEU A 557 25.08 8.97 18.48
C LEU A 557 26.54 8.89 18.96
N THR A 558 26.83 8.10 19.99
CA THR A 558 28.15 8.03 20.60
C THR A 558 29.07 7.05 19.90
N ASP A 559 28.50 5.95 19.38
CA ASP A 559 29.27 4.90 18.71
C ASP A 559 28.51 4.37 17.48
N PHE A 560 29.25 3.81 16.53
CA PHE A 560 28.61 3.03 15.48
C PHE A 560 27.98 1.79 16.11
N ALA A 561 26.66 1.72 16.08
CA ALA A 561 25.90 0.64 16.72
C ALA A 561 26.29 -0.74 16.18
N ALA A 562 26.13 -1.76 16.98
CA ALA A 562 26.21 -3.13 16.51
C ALA A 562 25.22 -3.34 15.36
N ARG A 563 25.63 -4.09 14.35
CA ARG A 563 24.80 -4.30 13.16
C ARG A 563 23.55 -5.09 13.52
N GLU A 564 22.40 -4.50 13.22
CA GLU A 564 21.11 -5.17 13.33
C GLU A 564 20.75 -5.81 11.98
N LYS A 565 20.50 -7.12 11.99
CA LYS A 565 20.15 -7.90 10.80
C LYS A 565 18.65 -8.05 10.61
N SER A 566 17.85 -7.64 11.57
CA SER A 566 16.41 -7.81 11.51
C SER A 566 15.76 -6.68 10.70
N LEU A 567 14.94 -7.06 9.75
CA LEU A 567 14.00 -6.16 9.10
C LEU A 567 12.70 -6.13 9.90
N ARG A 568 12.13 -4.95 10.01
CA ARG A 568 10.83 -4.75 10.64
C ARG A 568 9.92 -3.99 9.71
N GLU A 569 8.71 -4.46 9.58
CA GLU A 569 7.65 -3.66 8.99
C GLU A 569 7.49 -2.35 9.77
N GLY A 570 7.20 -1.27 9.07
CA GLY A 570 6.90 0.01 9.71
C GLY A 570 8.10 0.77 10.26
N GLY A 571 9.27 0.64 9.66
CA GLY A 571 10.37 1.59 9.87
C GLY A 571 11.36 1.20 10.96
N GLY A 572 11.57 -0.07 11.21
CA GLY A 572 12.66 -0.57 12.04
C GLY A 572 14.04 -0.24 11.48
N ALA A 573 15.11 -0.61 12.20
CA ALA A 573 16.46 -0.57 11.65
C ALA A 573 16.62 -1.63 10.57
N HIS A 574 17.25 -1.29 9.45
CA HIS A 574 17.64 -2.25 8.43
C HIS A 574 19.14 -2.21 8.24
N ALA A 575 19.68 -3.34 7.82
CA ALA A 575 21.08 -3.44 7.45
C ALA A 575 21.21 -4.08 6.07
N ILE A 576 22.09 -3.55 5.25
CA ILE A 576 22.49 -4.13 3.98
C ILE A 576 23.97 -4.49 4.03
N GLU A 577 24.32 -5.58 3.37
CA GLU A 577 25.67 -6.10 3.31
C GLU A 577 26.19 -6.08 1.86
N ASN A 578 27.46 -6.42 1.70
CA ASN A 578 28.07 -6.64 0.39
C ASN A 578 28.11 -5.39 -0.51
N LEU A 579 28.40 -4.24 0.07
CA LEU A 579 28.77 -3.07 -0.72
C LEU A 579 30.04 -3.35 -1.53
N ILE A 580 30.04 -3.00 -2.81
CA ILE A 580 31.11 -3.29 -3.75
C ILE A 580 31.88 -1.99 -4.04
N ASP A 581 33.20 -2.09 -4.22
CA ASP A 581 34.09 -0.98 -4.59
C ASP A 581 34.01 0.25 -3.64
N VAL A 582 33.62 0.05 -2.39
CA VAL A 582 33.55 1.13 -1.39
C VAL A 582 34.92 1.51 -0.79
N ASP A 583 35.98 0.85 -1.23
CA ASP A 583 37.38 1.24 -1.03
C ASP A 583 37.86 2.33 -2.02
N LYS A 584 37.08 2.64 -3.03
CA LYS A 584 37.29 3.72 -4.00
C LYS A 584 36.36 4.91 -3.69
N PRO A 585 36.63 6.11 -4.24
CA PRO A 585 35.71 7.24 -4.11
C PRO A 585 34.33 6.92 -4.68
N PHE A 586 33.28 7.29 -3.97
CA PHE A 586 31.89 7.10 -4.39
C PHE A 586 30.98 8.22 -3.87
N SER A 587 29.78 8.32 -4.40
CA SER A 587 28.78 9.28 -3.97
C SER A 587 27.67 8.62 -3.15
N VAL A 588 27.09 9.40 -2.25
CA VAL A 588 25.87 9.05 -1.49
C VAL A 588 24.82 10.11 -1.72
N ARG A 589 23.58 9.67 -1.89
CA ARG A 589 22.40 10.52 -2.00
C ARG A 589 21.37 10.09 -0.98
N VAL A 590 20.73 11.05 -0.30
CA VAL A 590 19.71 10.74 0.72
C VAL A 590 18.53 11.69 0.55
N ILE A 591 17.32 11.14 0.35
CA ILE A 591 16.08 11.88 0.45
C ILE A 591 15.58 11.81 1.88
N VAL A 592 15.20 12.96 2.41
CA VAL A 592 14.56 13.11 3.72
C VAL A 592 13.21 13.80 3.49
N LYS A 593 12.13 13.07 3.70
CA LYS A 593 10.77 13.53 3.45
C LYS A 593 9.92 13.36 4.70
N GLY A 594 9.66 14.47 5.40
CA GLY A 594 8.69 14.52 6.49
C GLY A 594 7.27 14.43 5.95
N ASP A 595 6.38 13.79 6.69
CA ASP A 595 4.95 13.77 6.41
C ASP A 595 4.22 14.68 7.41
N ALA A 596 3.67 15.78 6.91
CA ALA A 596 2.99 16.76 7.75
C ALA A 596 1.61 16.25 8.23
N LYS A 597 1.00 15.29 7.54
CA LYS A 597 -0.33 14.78 7.86
C LYS A 597 -0.29 13.73 8.96
N ILE A 598 0.49 12.69 8.74
CA ILE A 598 0.57 11.55 9.66
C ILE A 598 1.76 11.64 10.63
N GLY A 599 2.60 12.64 10.47
CA GLY A 599 3.86 12.79 11.21
C GLY A 599 4.93 11.79 10.75
N GLY A 600 6.14 11.93 11.29
CA GLY A 600 7.26 11.07 10.94
C GLY A 600 8.03 11.50 9.70
N THR A 601 9.07 10.74 9.38
CA THR A 601 9.98 11.03 8.27
C THR A 601 10.37 9.75 7.54
N LEU A 602 10.22 9.74 6.22
CA LEU A 602 10.81 8.77 5.33
C LEU A 602 12.25 9.21 5.00
N ILE A 603 13.19 8.28 5.13
CA ILE A 603 14.61 8.47 4.79
C ILE A 603 14.96 7.41 3.77
N ASP A 604 15.40 7.83 2.60
CA ASP A 604 15.78 6.95 1.49
C ASP A 604 17.19 7.27 1.02
N ALA A 605 18.10 6.32 1.12
CA ALA A 605 19.51 6.47 0.78
C ALA A 605 19.87 5.63 -0.44
N GLU A 606 20.71 6.19 -1.32
CA GLU A 606 21.43 5.47 -2.36
C GLU A 606 22.93 5.58 -2.10
N ILE A 607 23.60 4.43 -2.04
CA ILE A 607 25.02 4.32 -1.71
C ILE A 607 25.77 3.80 -2.92
N ALA A 608 26.79 4.54 -3.37
CA ALA A 608 27.69 4.19 -4.46
C ALA A 608 26.96 3.87 -5.79
N GLY A 609 25.71 4.32 -5.98
CA GLY A 609 24.91 3.99 -7.17
C GLY A 609 24.60 2.50 -7.34
N GLN A 610 24.69 1.71 -6.29
CA GLN A 610 24.55 0.26 -6.35
C GLN A 610 23.63 -0.36 -5.29
N ARG A 611 23.40 0.32 -4.19
CA ARG A 611 22.52 -0.16 -3.12
C ARG A 611 21.65 0.97 -2.60
N THR A 612 20.40 0.66 -2.35
CA THR A 612 19.42 1.58 -1.76
C THR A 612 18.97 1.07 -0.40
N MET A 613 18.56 1.98 0.45
CA MET A 613 17.94 1.69 1.74
C MET A 613 16.85 2.71 2.03
N VAL A 614 15.68 2.25 2.43
CA VAL A 614 14.57 3.11 2.82
C VAL A 614 14.06 2.76 4.22
N SER A 615 13.72 3.76 5.00
CA SER A 615 13.14 3.60 6.33
C SER A 615 12.12 4.70 6.60
N TYR A 616 11.04 4.38 7.29
CA TYR A 616 10.11 5.35 7.84
C TYR A 616 10.26 5.42 9.36
N ARG A 617 10.37 6.63 9.90
CA ARG A 617 10.51 6.91 11.33
C ARG A 617 9.29 7.67 11.84
N PRO A 618 8.36 7.00 12.52
CA PRO A 618 7.02 7.52 12.77
C PRO A 618 6.95 8.80 13.61
N ASP A 619 7.93 9.04 14.48
CA ASP A 619 7.91 10.18 15.40
C ASP A 619 9.07 11.17 15.17
N LEU A 620 9.80 10.99 14.07
CA LEU A 620 10.93 11.83 13.71
C LEU A 620 10.49 13.03 12.87
N ALA A 621 10.76 14.23 13.34
CA ALA A 621 10.74 15.47 12.56
C ALA A 621 12.18 16.01 12.45
N VAL A 622 12.81 15.84 11.31
CA VAL A 622 14.22 16.22 11.12
C VAL A 622 14.37 17.73 11.11
N LYS A 623 15.17 18.26 12.03
CA LYS A 623 15.52 19.68 12.15
C LYS A 623 17.03 19.91 12.12
N ASN A 624 17.82 18.88 12.36
CA ASN A 624 19.27 18.95 12.34
C ASN A 624 19.85 17.67 11.71
N LEU A 625 20.99 17.83 11.07
CA LEU A 625 21.86 16.74 10.62
C LEU A 625 23.15 16.78 11.45
N LEU A 626 23.68 15.61 11.82
CA LEU A 626 25.01 15.50 12.42
C LEU A 626 25.80 14.46 11.63
N PHE A 627 26.87 14.91 11.00
CA PHE A 627 27.82 14.03 10.32
C PHE A 627 28.89 13.57 11.30
N ARG A 628 29.29 12.31 11.19
CA ARG A 628 30.39 11.70 11.91
C ARG A 628 31.26 10.93 10.93
N THR A 629 32.57 11.02 11.06
CA THR A 629 33.53 10.33 10.20
C THR A 629 34.65 9.70 11.01
N GLU A 630 35.13 8.54 10.56
CA GLU A 630 36.32 7.87 11.09
C GLU A 630 37.03 7.19 9.92
N GLY A 631 38.24 7.65 9.58
CA GLY A 631 39.01 7.10 8.46
C GLY A 631 38.38 7.34 7.07
N VAL A 632 37.50 8.31 6.94
CA VAL A 632 36.92 8.78 5.68
C VAL A 632 36.79 10.29 5.67
N GLU A 633 36.80 10.87 4.51
CA GLU A 633 36.50 12.28 4.26
C GLU A 633 35.23 12.39 3.43
N LEU A 634 34.31 13.26 3.84
CA LEU A 634 33.14 13.61 3.05
C LEU A 634 33.38 14.98 2.39
N SER A 635 33.08 15.07 1.11
CA SER A 635 33.24 16.30 0.34
C SER A 635 32.03 16.65 -0.49
N ASN A 636 31.96 17.85 -1.02
CA ASN A 636 30.84 18.32 -1.85
C ASN A 636 29.48 18.15 -1.20
N VAL A 637 29.37 18.36 0.12
CA VAL A 637 28.13 18.17 0.87
C VAL A 637 27.13 19.24 0.49
N ARG A 638 26.02 18.85 -0.12
CA ARG A 638 24.98 19.75 -0.65
C ARG A 638 23.60 19.31 -0.20
N ILE A 639 22.72 20.29 -0.02
CA ILE A 639 21.31 20.09 0.26
C ILE A 639 20.47 20.81 -0.80
N ALA A 640 19.40 20.19 -1.27
CA ALA A 640 18.47 20.76 -2.22
C ALA A 640 17.03 20.51 -1.75
N PRO A 641 16.20 21.54 -1.53
CA PRO A 641 14.78 21.34 -1.22
C PRO A 641 14.08 20.55 -2.32
N LEU A 642 13.18 19.65 -1.94
CA LEU A 642 12.30 18.96 -2.91
C LEU A 642 11.18 19.90 -3.32
N LYS A 643 10.87 19.93 -4.64
CA LYS A 643 9.74 20.69 -5.17
C LYS A 643 8.42 19.94 -4.97
N ASN A 644 7.34 20.67 -4.68
CA ASN A 644 5.95 20.19 -4.72
C ASN A 644 5.71 18.84 -4.00
N GLN A 645 6.18 18.74 -2.73
CA GLN A 645 6.01 17.53 -1.91
C GLN A 645 5.03 17.78 -0.75
#